data_82c6dce2bffea5cf35d3c7e31e8c7578
#
_entry.id   82c6dce2bffea5cf35d3c7e31e8c7578
#
_cell.length_a   1.000
_cell.length_b   1.000
_cell.length_c   1.000
_cell.angle_alpha   90.00
_cell.angle_beta   90.00
_cell.angle_gamma   90.00
#
_symmetry.space_group_name_H-M   'P 1'
#
loop_
_entity.id
_entity.type
_entity.pdbx_description
1 polymer ?
#
loop_
_entity_poly.entity_id
_entity_poly.type
_entity_poly.pdbx_seq_one_letter_code
_entity_poly.pdbx_strand_id
1 'polypeptide(L)'
;MASSDVPMTDATVQTIDATPQADQHISHDGKEYTTIKEGLAHILVPHDIPTSTDPRLSKEEHAKQQVFYNPIQQFNRDLTVLAIKTFGLDSIQRKLKKHEQFKQKRERTRQRIQAERATGDTTNRGNGETKAPTTDESLSKKRKLVEANGEEGAVHPKRQKTLDKYGAAEQEEEEGENDQDDATGANGGRTPWRPSFRILDALSATGLRALRFAKEVPFATAVTANDMSQNAVDSIKLNVKHNKLEETVTANTGNAIAYMYSYCDKKGYDVIDLDPYGTAAPFIDAAIQAINDDGLLCVTCTDSAIFASHGYLEKTYSQYGGLPFKGEPCHEGGLRLVLHAIATSAGRYGMAIEPLLSLSIDYYIRVFVRVRKAPTDVKLLAGKTMLVYHCESGCGAWTTQFLARNKVLKNKNGDPMYKHGFAQGPSADQHCEHCGHKTHLSGPMYGGPLHNVGFIERVLAQLNEVDKQTYATTDRIEGMLHTALEEITFGTKLDKSNGGKTQVLDPLIPKSDPAEVDHHPFFIIPSSVAKIVHCSAPPLAAMRGALRHAGFRVTMSHCKPGSIKTDASWKDIWHIMLEWVRQRAPLKNLPKAGSPGAAILAKSNATGYTKTPTADIAPAQVPADPAPEAQSNGENSGDGSATTSAKDLPAYLNTKFEVNFDEKLGKDYDRGKYVRYQLAPRENWGPMSRAK
;
A
#
# COMPACT_ATOMS: atom_id res chain seq x y z
N MET A 1 29.16 1.84 54.04
CA MET A 1 29.57 0.46 54.25
C MET A 1 28.32 -0.33 54.63
N ALA A 2 27.84 -1.08 53.74
CA ALA A 2 27.05 -2.30 53.85
C ALA A 2 26.47 -2.56 52.45
N SER A 3 27.13 -3.42 51.69
CA SER A 3 26.65 -3.97 50.46
C SER A 3 25.47 -4.89 50.78
N SER A 4 24.28 -4.52 50.36
CA SER A 4 23.14 -5.42 50.37
C SER A 4 23.23 -6.33 49.14
N ASP A 5 23.84 -7.49 49.33
CA ASP A 5 23.69 -8.64 48.45
C ASP A 5 22.21 -9.04 48.48
N VAL A 6 21.47 -8.71 47.42
CA VAL A 6 20.20 -9.32 47.16
C VAL A 6 20.49 -10.72 46.64
N PRO A 7 20.03 -11.80 47.29
CA PRO A 7 20.26 -13.16 46.79
C PRO A 7 19.56 -13.30 45.46
N MET A 8 20.31 -13.58 44.38
CA MET A 8 19.74 -14.12 43.14
C MET A 8 19.00 -15.40 43.51
N THR A 9 17.68 -15.37 43.42
CA THR A 9 16.85 -16.58 43.49
C THR A 9 17.30 -17.49 42.37
N ASP A 10 17.82 -18.68 42.72
CA ASP A 10 18.06 -19.77 41.79
C ASP A 10 16.78 -20.00 40.96
N ALA A 11 16.79 -19.51 39.73
CA ALA A 11 15.71 -19.77 38.79
C ALA A 11 15.71 -21.26 38.49
N THR A 12 14.72 -21.99 39.04
CA THR A 12 14.58 -23.42 38.81
C THR A 12 14.48 -23.69 37.33
N VAL A 13 15.46 -24.39 36.76
CA VAL A 13 15.49 -24.81 35.36
C VAL A 13 14.29 -25.69 35.07
N GLN A 14 13.45 -25.31 34.13
CA GLN A 14 12.20 -26.00 33.76
C GLN A 14 12.40 -26.78 32.45
N THR A 15 11.49 -27.73 32.18
CA THR A 15 11.45 -28.45 30.90
C THR A 15 10.62 -27.71 29.88
N ILE A 16 10.76 -28.06 28.58
CA ILE A 16 10.00 -27.46 27.45
C ILE A 16 8.50 -27.60 27.61
N ASP A 17 8.02 -28.59 28.37
CA ASP A 17 6.60 -28.85 28.57
C ASP A 17 5.96 -27.95 29.65
N ALA A 18 6.78 -27.15 30.35
CA ALA A 18 6.30 -26.16 31.31
C ALA A 18 5.35 -25.15 30.64
N THR A 19 4.42 -24.61 31.44
CA THR A 19 3.54 -23.53 30.95
C THR A 19 4.39 -22.29 30.58
N PRO A 20 4.33 -21.79 29.35
CA PRO A 20 5.17 -20.67 28.90
C PRO A 20 4.92 -19.38 29.73
N GLN A 21 5.99 -18.81 30.24
CA GLN A 21 6.03 -17.50 30.92
C GLN A 21 7.23 -16.70 30.43
N ALA A 22 7.22 -15.40 30.65
CA ALA A 22 8.38 -14.55 30.34
C ALA A 22 9.56 -14.89 31.26
N ASP A 23 10.77 -14.74 30.74
CA ASP A 23 12.05 -14.88 31.46
C ASP A 23 12.25 -16.23 32.16
N GLN A 24 11.58 -17.31 31.67
CA GLN A 24 11.82 -18.66 32.15
C GLN A 24 13.15 -19.18 31.64
N HIS A 25 13.82 -19.98 32.50
CA HIS A 25 14.97 -20.77 32.13
C HIS A 25 14.53 -22.20 31.77
N ILE A 26 14.65 -22.58 30.51
CA ILE A 26 14.19 -23.85 29.95
C ILE A 26 15.37 -24.70 29.52
N SER A 27 15.43 -25.95 29.99
CA SER A 27 16.37 -26.96 29.48
C SER A 27 15.67 -27.93 28.54
N HIS A 28 16.25 -28.15 27.37
CA HIS A 28 15.78 -29.11 26.37
C HIS A 28 16.94 -29.68 25.57
N ASP A 29 17.04 -31.03 25.51
CA ASP A 29 18.09 -31.79 24.80
C ASP A 29 19.51 -31.32 25.12
N GLY A 30 19.79 -31.04 26.42
CA GLY A 30 21.07 -30.58 26.90
C GLY A 30 21.47 -29.15 26.53
N LYS A 31 20.52 -28.37 26.04
CA LYS A 31 20.69 -26.93 25.75
C LYS A 31 19.81 -26.11 26.69
N GLU A 32 20.30 -24.93 27.03
CA GLU A 32 19.61 -24.00 27.91
C GLU A 32 19.08 -22.80 27.11
N TYR A 33 17.86 -22.38 27.44
CA TYR A 33 17.14 -21.31 26.75
C TYR A 33 16.53 -20.35 27.76
N THR A 34 16.37 -19.11 27.34
CA THR A 34 15.56 -18.09 28.03
C THR A 34 14.32 -17.79 27.19
N THR A 35 13.15 -17.68 27.83
CA THR A 35 11.93 -17.34 27.14
C THR A 35 11.79 -15.82 26.97
N ILE A 36 11.49 -15.38 25.74
CA ILE A 36 11.06 -14.01 25.46
C ILE A 36 9.57 -14.02 25.12
N LYS A 37 8.79 -13.21 25.84
CA LYS A 37 7.37 -13.02 25.57
C LYS A 37 7.15 -11.83 24.66
N GLU A 38 6.35 -12.00 23.59
CA GLU A 38 5.82 -10.90 22.80
C GLU A 38 4.37 -11.21 22.40
N GLY A 39 3.45 -10.29 22.68
CA GLY A 39 2.04 -10.58 22.58
C GLY A 39 1.63 -11.73 23.49
N LEU A 40 0.93 -12.73 22.92
CA LEU A 40 0.61 -13.97 23.62
C LEU A 40 1.60 -15.10 23.32
N ALA A 41 2.60 -14.87 22.48
CA ALA A 41 3.59 -15.87 22.09
C ALA A 41 4.85 -15.81 22.94
N HIS A 42 5.52 -16.96 23.06
CA HIS A 42 6.81 -17.08 23.73
C HIS A 42 7.80 -17.76 22.77
N ILE A 43 9.01 -17.20 22.64
CA ILE A 43 10.09 -17.81 21.90
C ILE A 43 11.24 -18.18 22.81
N LEU A 44 11.94 -19.24 22.47
CA LEU A 44 13.11 -19.74 23.15
C LEU A 44 14.36 -19.19 22.48
N VAL A 45 15.19 -18.52 23.26
CA VAL A 45 16.47 -17.96 22.82
C VAL A 45 17.57 -18.65 23.62
N PRO A 46 18.66 -19.14 22.98
CA PRO A 46 19.75 -19.76 23.72
C PRO A 46 20.29 -18.85 24.82
N HIS A 47 20.52 -19.41 26.02
CA HIS A 47 20.84 -18.61 27.22
C HIS A 47 22.17 -17.88 27.09
N ASP A 48 23.16 -18.50 26.46
CA ASP A 48 24.54 -17.97 26.35
C ASP A 48 24.78 -17.06 25.15
N ILE A 49 23.77 -16.79 24.34
CA ILE A 49 23.92 -16.00 23.11
C ILE A 49 23.29 -14.63 23.30
N PRO A 50 24.06 -13.54 23.25
CA PRO A 50 23.51 -12.21 23.35
C PRO A 50 22.54 -11.96 22.19
N THR A 51 21.29 -11.62 22.52
CA THR A 51 20.26 -11.20 21.57
C THR A 51 20.36 -9.70 21.25
N SER A 52 21.55 -9.15 21.39
CA SER A 52 21.78 -7.72 21.26
C SER A 52 21.60 -7.27 19.81
N THR A 53 20.79 -6.24 19.61
CA THR A 53 20.67 -5.50 18.34
C THR A 53 21.74 -4.40 18.24
N ASP A 54 22.79 -4.43 19.08
CA ASP A 54 23.84 -3.41 19.12
C ASP A 54 24.70 -3.50 17.84
N PRO A 55 24.69 -2.47 16.97
CA PRO A 55 25.52 -2.42 15.78
C PRO A 55 27.02 -2.32 16.07
N ARG A 56 27.41 -2.12 17.33
CA ARG A 56 28.81 -2.13 17.76
C ARG A 56 29.37 -3.54 17.87
N LEU A 57 28.51 -4.58 17.87
CA LEU A 57 28.95 -5.97 17.84
C LEU A 57 29.73 -6.23 16.55
N SER A 58 30.82 -6.95 16.64
CA SER A 58 31.62 -7.36 15.50
C SER A 58 30.80 -8.23 14.54
N LYS A 59 31.20 -8.29 13.27
CA LYS A 59 30.56 -9.17 12.28
C LYS A 59 30.58 -10.64 12.68
N GLU A 60 31.54 -11.03 13.49
CA GLU A 60 31.71 -12.38 14.02
C GLU A 60 30.72 -12.67 15.17
N GLU A 61 30.45 -11.69 16.01
CA GLU A 61 29.45 -11.78 17.07
C GLU A 61 28.02 -11.80 16.50
N HIS A 62 27.74 -11.02 15.45
CA HIS A 62 26.46 -11.12 14.72
C HIS A 62 26.29 -12.47 14.01
N ALA A 63 27.39 -13.09 13.51
CA ALA A 63 27.34 -14.39 12.86
C ALA A 63 27.10 -15.55 13.87
N LYS A 64 27.37 -15.34 15.15
CA LYS A 64 27.11 -16.30 16.23
C LYS A 64 25.67 -16.25 16.74
N GLN A 65 24.89 -15.24 16.36
CA GLN A 65 23.47 -15.17 16.72
C GLN A 65 22.68 -16.23 15.94
N GLN A 66 22.39 -17.33 16.61
CA GLN A 66 21.59 -18.43 16.04
C GLN A 66 20.09 -18.15 16.02
N VAL A 67 19.62 -17.14 16.77
CA VAL A 67 18.21 -16.79 16.88
C VAL A 67 18.04 -15.31 16.61
N PHE A 68 17.18 -15.00 15.64
CA PHE A 68 16.88 -13.62 15.29
C PHE A 68 15.64 -13.14 16.04
N TYR A 69 15.81 -12.18 16.94
CA TYR A 69 14.75 -11.42 17.56
C TYR A 69 15.09 -9.93 17.55
N ASN A 70 14.25 -9.11 16.91
CA ASN A 70 14.39 -7.66 16.89
C ASN A 70 13.20 -6.99 17.60
N PRO A 71 13.37 -6.48 18.83
CA PRO A 71 12.31 -5.83 19.59
C PRO A 71 11.79 -4.54 18.93
N ILE A 72 12.60 -3.88 18.09
CA ILE A 72 12.20 -2.66 17.38
C ILE A 72 11.06 -2.97 16.40
N GLN A 73 10.99 -4.18 15.87
CA GLN A 73 9.95 -4.65 14.96
C GLN A 73 8.63 -5.03 15.66
N GLN A 74 8.53 -4.89 16.99
CA GLN A 74 7.29 -5.19 17.72
C GLN A 74 6.11 -4.37 17.19
N PHE A 75 6.33 -3.09 16.86
CA PHE A 75 5.31 -2.25 16.23
C PHE A 75 4.76 -2.86 14.93
N ASN A 76 5.64 -3.36 14.06
CA ASN A 76 5.24 -4.03 12.82
C ASN A 76 4.41 -5.29 13.11
N ARG A 77 4.82 -6.10 14.09
CA ARG A 77 4.13 -7.34 14.44
C ARG A 77 2.78 -7.08 15.11
N ASP A 78 2.70 -6.13 16.05
CA ASP A 78 1.44 -5.73 16.70
C ASP A 78 0.43 -5.22 15.67
N LEU A 79 0.84 -4.29 14.81
CA LEU A 79 -0.01 -3.78 13.73
C LEU A 79 -0.45 -4.89 12.77
N THR A 80 0.44 -5.83 12.46
CA THR A 80 0.13 -6.94 11.53
C THR A 80 -0.95 -7.86 12.12
N VAL A 81 -0.84 -8.24 13.39
CA VAL A 81 -1.85 -9.08 14.04
C VAL A 81 -3.22 -8.39 14.04
N LEU A 82 -3.27 -7.11 14.40
CA LEU A 82 -4.51 -6.33 14.40
C LEU A 82 -5.11 -6.19 12.99
N ALA A 83 -4.28 -5.96 11.98
CA ALA A 83 -4.69 -5.88 10.59
C ALA A 83 -5.26 -7.21 10.08
N ILE A 84 -4.58 -8.33 10.34
CA ILE A 84 -5.04 -9.68 9.97
C ILE A 84 -6.34 -10.02 10.70
N LYS A 85 -6.46 -9.71 11.98
CA LYS A 85 -7.67 -9.94 12.76
C LYS A 85 -8.86 -9.14 12.21
N THR A 86 -8.65 -7.86 11.90
CA THR A 86 -9.67 -7.00 11.28
C THR A 86 -10.12 -7.54 9.92
N PHE A 87 -9.16 -7.84 9.04
CA PHE A 87 -9.45 -8.40 7.73
C PHE A 87 -10.13 -9.77 7.81
N GLY A 88 -9.67 -10.61 8.73
CA GLY A 88 -10.22 -11.95 8.91
C GLY A 88 -11.68 -11.94 9.34
N LEU A 89 -12.10 -11.02 10.21
CA LEU A 89 -13.51 -10.83 10.54
C LEU A 89 -14.36 -10.52 9.29
N ASP A 90 -13.90 -9.64 8.42
CA ASP A 90 -14.53 -9.35 7.13
C ASP A 90 -14.60 -10.61 6.25
N SER A 91 -13.47 -11.31 6.10
CA SER A 91 -13.36 -12.51 5.27
C SER A 91 -14.29 -13.63 5.73
N ILE A 92 -14.32 -13.93 7.05
CA ILE A 92 -15.19 -14.93 7.65
C ILE A 92 -16.67 -14.59 7.41
N GLN A 93 -17.06 -13.34 7.62
CA GLN A 93 -18.44 -12.89 7.37
C GLN A 93 -18.84 -13.04 5.90
N ARG A 94 -17.93 -12.71 4.96
CA ARG A 94 -18.18 -12.91 3.52
C ARG A 94 -18.35 -14.40 3.18
N LYS A 95 -17.49 -15.27 3.73
CA LYS A 95 -17.58 -16.72 3.53
C LYS A 95 -18.89 -17.27 4.08
N LEU A 96 -19.30 -16.87 5.28
CA LEU A 96 -20.58 -17.27 5.88
C LEU A 96 -21.77 -16.82 5.00
N LYS A 97 -21.79 -15.57 4.55
CA LYS A 97 -22.86 -15.06 3.66
C LYS A 97 -22.90 -15.83 2.34
N LYS A 98 -21.76 -16.11 1.72
CA LYS A 98 -21.68 -16.92 0.47
C LYS A 98 -22.23 -18.33 0.72
N HIS A 99 -21.83 -18.99 1.80
CA HIS A 99 -22.30 -20.34 2.15
C HIS A 99 -23.82 -20.38 2.36
N GLU A 100 -24.38 -19.41 3.08
CA GLU A 100 -25.81 -19.32 3.31
C GLU A 100 -26.60 -19.08 2.01
N GLN A 101 -26.13 -18.16 1.16
CA GLN A 101 -26.72 -17.94 -0.17
C GLN A 101 -26.67 -19.19 -1.04
N PHE A 102 -25.58 -19.94 -1.02
CA PHE A 102 -25.44 -21.20 -1.73
C PHE A 102 -26.44 -22.25 -1.21
N LYS A 103 -26.55 -22.39 0.12
CA LYS A 103 -27.52 -23.29 0.76
C LYS A 103 -28.96 -22.95 0.35
N GLN A 104 -29.33 -21.68 0.36
CA GLN A 104 -30.67 -21.23 -0.08
C GLN A 104 -30.90 -21.48 -1.56
N LYS A 105 -29.90 -21.23 -2.43
CA LYS A 105 -29.99 -21.51 -3.89
C LYS A 105 -30.19 -23.01 -4.13
N ARG A 106 -29.44 -23.86 -3.45
CA ARG A 106 -29.55 -25.33 -3.54
C ARG A 106 -30.92 -25.83 -3.08
N GLU A 107 -31.46 -25.25 -2.03
CA GLU A 107 -32.78 -25.60 -1.52
C GLU A 107 -33.90 -25.19 -2.48
N ARG A 108 -33.85 -23.96 -3.02
CA ARG A 108 -34.80 -23.50 -4.07
C ARG A 108 -34.74 -24.39 -5.32
N THR A 109 -33.56 -24.82 -5.74
CA THR A 109 -33.38 -25.73 -6.89
C THR A 109 -34.00 -27.12 -6.59
N ARG A 110 -33.79 -27.64 -5.37
CA ARG A 110 -34.43 -28.90 -4.93
C ARG A 110 -35.97 -28.81 -4.95
N GLN A 111 -36.51 -27.73 -4.38
CA GLN A 111 -37.96 -27.48 -4.36
C GLN A 111 -38.55 -27.38 -5.78
N ARG A 112 -37.80 -26.70 -6.68
CA ARG A 112 -38.21 -26.59 -8.09
C ARG A 112 -38.24 -27.97 -8.78
N ILE A 113 -37.18 -28.79 -8.63
CA ILE A 113 -37.10 -30.15 -9.21
C ILE A 113 -38.22 -31.04 -8.63
N GLN A 114 -38.54 -30.93 -7.33
CA GLN A 114 -39.64 -31.68 -6.71
C GLN A 114 -41.01 -31.24 -7.24
N ALA A 115 -41.21 -29.93 -7.43
CA ALA A 115 -42.47 -29.41 -8.04
C ALA A 115 -42.60 -29.85 -9.50
N GLU A 116 -41.55 -29.81 -10.31
CA GLU A 116 -41.52 -30.30 -11.70
C GLU A 116 -41.80 -31.79 -11.78
N ARG A 117 -41.28 -32.61 -10.84
CA ARG A 117 -41.59 -34.03 -10.76
C ARG A 117 -43.05 -34.32 -10.33
N ALA A 118 -43.60 -33.52 -9.44
CA ALA A 118 -44.98 -33.64 -8.98
C ALA A 118 -46.00 -33.25 -10.06
N THR A 119 -45.65 -32.32 -10.96
CA THR A 119 -46.49 -31.89 -12.08
C THR A 119 -46.30 -32.75 -13.34
N GLY A 120 -45.18 -33.49 -13.47
CA GLY A 120 -44.86 -34.33 -14.64
C GLY A 120 -45.50 -35.73 -14.65
N ASP A 121 -46.15 -36.19 -13.55
CA ASP A 121 -46.71 -37.55 -13.45
C ASP A 121 -48.18 -37.65 -13.90
N THR A 122 -48.75 -36.62 -14.57
CA THR A 122 -50.16 -36.63 -15.00
C THR A 122 -50.33 -36.55 -16.52
N THR A 123 -49.30 -36.57 -17.36
CA THR A 123 -49.47 -36.59 -18.83
C THR A 123 -48.43 -37.46 -19.53
N ASN A 124 -48.52 -38.77 -19.42
CA ASN A 124 -48.19 -39.68 -20.52
C ASN A 124 -48.55 -41.15 -20.19
N ARG A 125 -49.84 -41.51 -20.31
CA ARG A 125 -50.27 -42.87 -20.62
C ARG A 125 -50.96 -42.83 -21.99
N GLY A 126 -50.21 -43.19 -23.01
CA GLY A 126 -50.74 -43.33 -24.37
C GLY A 126 -49.69 -43.89 -25.32
N ASN A 127 -49.68 -45.24 -25.45
CA ASN A 127 -49.30 -46.08 -26.58
C ASN A 127 -48.08 -45.75 -27.47
N GLY A 128 -47.20 -46.75 -27.62
CA GLY A 128 -46.45 -46.94 -28.86
C GLY A 128 -45.07 -47.61 -28.70
N GLU A 129 -45.10 -48.95 -28.71
CA GLU A 129 -44.12 -49.92 -29.25
C GLU A 129 -42.61 -49.65 -29.30
N THR A 130 -41.93 -50.52 -28.55
CA THR A 130 -40.65 -51.22 -28.84
C THR A 130 -39.82 -50.79 -30.04
N LYS A 131 -38.55 -50.45 -29.76
CA LYS A 131 -37.37 -51.04 -30.39
C LYS A 131 -36.10 -50.61 -29.66
N ALA A 132 -35.35 -51.62 -29.17
CA ALA A 132 -33.96 -51.46 -28.80
C ALA A 132 -33.08 -51.31 -30.02
N PRO A 133 -31.97 -50.64 -29.93
CA PRO A 133 -30.76 -51.10 -30.58
C PRO A 133 -29.54 -51.14 -29.67
N THR A 134 -28.86 -52.19 -29.83
CA THR A 134 -27.52 -52.69 -29.63
C THR A 134 -26.40 -51.64 -29.70
N THR A 135 -25.49 -51.85 -28.77
CA THR A 135 -23.99 -51.71 -28.82
C THR A 135 -23.34 -51.23 -30.11
N ASP A 136 -22.42 -50.31 -30.06
CA ASP A 136 -20.98 -50.54 -30.10
C ASP A 136 -20.16 -49.45 -30.82
N GLU A 137 -18.92 -49.28 -30.34
CA GLU A 137 -17.70 -48.82 -31.02
C GLU A 137 -17.47 -47.34 -31.39
N SER A 138 -16.63 -46.70 -30.61
CA SER A 138 -15.19 -46.43 -30.83
C SER A 138 -14.77 -45.56 -32.02
N LEU A 139 -13.73 -44.78 -31.73
CA LEU A 139 -12.65 -44.33 -32.62
C LEU A 139 -12.63 -42.85 -33.10
N SER A 140 -11.79 -42.16 -32.42
CA SER A 140 -10.66 -41.36 -32.94
C SER A 140 -10.70 -40.93 -34.40
N LYS A 141 -10.42 -39.67 -34.67
CA LYS A 141 -9.38 -39.15 -35.56
C LYS A 141 -9.60 -37.69 -35.98
N LYS A 142 -8.59 -36.95 -35.76
CA LYS A 142 -7.56 -36.32 -36.61
C LYS A 142 -7.74 -34.83 -36.85
N ARG A 143 -6.74 -34.14 -36.36
CA ARG A 143 -6.27 -32.84 -36.86
C ARG A 143 -6.06 -32.88 -38.37
N LYS A 144 -6.48 -31.84 -39.07
CA LYS A 144 -5.86 -31.40 -40.30
C LYS A 144 -5.67 -29.90 -40.31
N LEU A 145 -4.42 -29.53 -40.42
CA LEU A 145 -3.90 -28.24 -40.83
C LEU A 145 -4.25 -28.04 -42.31
N VAL A 146 -4.74 -26.88 -42.69
CA VAL A 146 -4.55 -26.31 -44.02
C VAL A 146 -4.38 -24.81 -43.90
N GLU A 147 -3.27 -24.34 -44.42
CA GLU A 147 -2.92 -22.94 -44.68
C GLU A 147 -3.69 -22.37 -45.87
N ALA A 148 -3.75 -21.04 -45.83
CA ALA A 148 -3.59 -20.10 -46.93
C ALA A 148 -4.80 -19.35 -47.49
N ASN A 149 -4.59 -18.04 -47.47
CA ASN A 149 -4.98 -17.02 -48.44
C ASN A 149 -6.40 -16.42 -48.47
N GLY A 150 -6.44 -15.17 -48.07
CA GLY A 150 -6.85 -14.00 -48.89
C GLY A 150 -8.35 -13.80 -49.11
N GLU A 151 -8.79 -12.69 -48.65
CA GLU A 151 -9.67 -11.70 -49.29
C GLU A 151 -10.83 -11.19 -48.44
N GLU A 152 -11.04 -9.90 -48.56
CA GLU A 152 -11.99 -9.05 -47.89
C GLU A 152 -13.45 -9.46 -48.10
N GLY A 153 -14.27 -9.34 -47.09
CA GLY A 153 -15.72 -9.46 -47.23
C GLY A 153 -16.46 -9.08 -45.95
N ALA A 154 -17.06 -7.91 -45.97
CA ALA A 154 -17.96 -7.39 -44.94
C ALA A 154 -19.11 -8.33 -44.61
N VAL A 155 -19.26 -8.73 -43.35
CA VAL A 155 -20.48 -9.43 -42.88
C VAL A 155 -20.93 -8.90 -41.52
N HIS A 156 -22.19 -8.58 -41.41
CA HIS A 156 -23.02 -8.03 -40.38
C HIS A 156 -22.88 -8.61 -38.95
N PRO A 157 -23.15 -7.79 -37.90
CA PRO A 157 -23.03 -8.18 -36.50
C PRO A 157 -24.36 -8.72 -35.95
N LYS A 158 -24.60 -10.03 -36.00
CA LYS A 158 -25.77 -10.65 -35.32
C LYS A 158 -25.54 -11.95 -34.57
N ARG A 159 -24.30 -12.34 -34.28
CA ARG A 159 -24.04 -13.67 -33.66
C ARG A 159 -23.22 -13.64 -32.33
N GLN A 160 -23.12 -12.50 -31.66
CA GLN A 160 -22.27 -12.39 -30.46
C GLN A 160 -23.04 -12.24 -29.14
N LYS A 161 -24.36 -12.39 -29.13
CA LYS A 161 -25.19 -12.24 -27.92
C LYS A 161 -25.58 -13.54 -27.20
N THR A 162 -25.19 -14.70 -27.72
CA THR A 162 -25.55 -16.00 -27.14
C THR A 162 -24.42 -16.75 -26.44
N LEU A 163 -23.15 -16.35 -26.61
CA LEU A 163 -22.03 -17.03 -25.94
C LEU A 163 -21.77 -16.50 -24.50
N ASP A 164 -22.12 -15.25 -24.22
CA ASP A 164 -21.86 -14.64 -22.89
C ASP A 164 -22.84 -15.12 -21.80
N LYS A 165 -23.88 -15.87 -22.18
CA LYS A 165 -24.91 -16.32 -21.22
C LYS A 165 -24.67 -17.73 -20.69
N TYR A 166 -23.81 -18.52 -21.34
CA TYR A 166 -23.48 -19.89 -20.93
C TYR A 166 -22.12 -20.00 -20.23
N GLY A 167 -21.17 -19.07 -20.46
CA GLY A 167 -19.85 -19.09 -19.85
C GLY A 167 -19.83 -18.67 -18.38
N ALA A 168 -20.86 -17.96 -17.90
CA ALA A 168 -20.94 -17.55 -16.50
C ALA A 168 -21.59 -18.61 -15.59
N ALA A 169 -22.36 -19.55 -16.17
CA ALA A 169 -23.03 -20.60 -15.40
C ALA A 169 -22.16 -21.82 -15.13
N GLU A 170 -21.21 -22.15 -16.03
CA GLU A 170 -20.32 -23.31 -15.87
C GLU A 170 -19.17 -23.08 -14.89
N GLN A 171 -18.71 -21.82 -14.69
CA GLN A 171 -17.67 -21.51 -13.71
C GLN A 171 -18.18 -21.45 -12.25
N GLU A 172 -19.50 -21.32 -12.03
CA GLU A 172 -20.10 -21.36 -10.68
C GLU A 172 -20.34 -22.80 -10.18
N GLU A 173 -20.33 -23.82 -11.06
CA GLU A 173 -20.56 -25.23 -10.67
C GLU A 173 -19.27 -25.94 -10.21
N GLU A 174 -18.07 -25.54 -10.68
CA GLU A 174 -16.80 -26.16 -10.25
C GLU A 174 -16.31 -25.68 -8.87
N GLU A 175 -16.72 -24.50 -8.40
CA GLU A 175 -16.32 -24.02 -7.05
C GLU A 175 -17.13 -24.67 -5.90
N GLY A 176 -18.21 -25.39 -6.20
CA GLY A 176 -19.10 -26.01 -5.21
C GLY A 176 -18.79 -27.45 -4.84
N GLU A 177 -17.93 -28.16 -5.56
CA GLU A 177 -17.73 -29.60 -5.39
C GLU A 177 -16.55 -30.01 -4.49
N ASN A 178 -15.70 -29.09 -4.04
CA ASN A 178 -14.50 -29.43 -3.26
C ASN A 178 -14.56 -29.12 -1.77
N ASP A 179 -15.72 -28.77 -1.18
CA ASP A 179 -15.89 -28.71 0.26
C ASP A 179 -16.30 -30.11 0.83
N GLN A 180 -15.49 -31.14 0.56
CA GLN A 180 -15.56 -32.44 1.25
C GLN A 180 -14.82 -32.38 2.59
N ASP A 181 -15.12 -31.40 3.43
CA ASP A 181 -14.76 -31.45 4.86
C ASP A 181 -16.02 -31.57 5.75
N ASP A 182 -16.97 -32.41 5.33
CA ASP A 182 -17.94 -33.01 6.27
C ASP A 182 -17.27 -34.21 6.97
N ALA A 183 -16.32 -33.92 7.85
CA ALA A 183 -15.77 -34.92 8.74
C ALA A 183 -16.91 -35.43 9.62
N THR A 184 -17.37 -36.66 9.37
CA THR A 184 -18.21 -37.42 10.29
C THR A 184 -17.37 -37.73 11.52
N GLY A 185 -17.54 -36.92 12.57
CA GLY A 185 -16.99 -37.25 13.88
C GLY A 185 -17.54 -38.59 14.36
N ALA A 186 -16.76 -39.35 15.14
CA ALA A 186 -17.06 -40.70 15.63
C ALA A 186 -18.36 -40.83 16.43
N ASN A 187 -19.15 -39.77 16.58
CA ASN A 187 -20.42 -39.75 17.34
C ASN A 187 -21.62 -39.19 16.55
N GLY A 188 -21.70 -39.38 15.24
CA GLY A 188 -22.94 -39.18 14.46
C GLY A 188 -23.54 -37.75 14.46
N GLY A 189 -22.95 -36.77 15.13
CA GLY A 189 -23.34 -35.37 15.11
C GLY A 189 -22.60 -34.60 14.04
N ARG A 190 -23.33 -34.05 13.05
CA ARG A 190 -22.74 -33.13 12.06
C ARG A 190 -22.18 -31.91 12.77
N THR A 191 -20.86 -31.74 12.79
CA THR A 191 -20.24 -30.48 13.24
C THR A 191 -20.68 -29.36 12.29
N PRO A 192 -21.14 -28.21 12.83
CA PRO A 192 -21.51 -27.09 11.96
C PRO A 192 -20.30 -26.65 11.14
N TRP A 193 -20.52 -26.46 9.82
CA TRP A 193 -19.48 -25.97 8.91
C TRP A 193 -18.88 -24.67 9.42
N ARG A 194 -17.54 -24.60 9.45
CA ARG A 194 -16.77 -23.41 9.84
C ARG A 194 -15.91 -22.96 8.67
N PRO A 195 -15.90 -21.64 8.33
CA PRO A 195 -15.03 -21.14 7.29
C PRO A 195 -13.56 -21.39 7.63
N SER A 196 -12.79 -21.94 6.69
CA SER A 196 -11.34 -22.03 6.86
C SER A 196 -10.70 -20.64 6.76
N PHE A 197 -9.64 -20.40 7.56
CA PHE A 197 -8.82 -19.19 7.49
C PHE A 197 -7.36 -19.58 7.66
N ARG A 198 -6.62 -19.61 6.54
CA ARG A 198 -5.26 -20.12 6.45
C ARG A 198 -4.28 -18.96 6.30
N ILE A 199 -3.20 -18.96 7.08
CA ILE A 199 -2.18 -17.90 7.09
C ILE A 199 -0.83 -18.52 6.73
N LEU A 200 -0.08 -17.87 5.83
CA LEU A 200 1.31 -18.19 5.53
C LEU A 200 2.21 -17.06 6.06
N ASP A 201 3.11 -17.41 6.96
CA ASP A 201 4.29 -16.64 7.31
C ASP A 201 5.44 -17.17 6.43
N ALA A 202 5.73 -16.46 5.35
CA ALA A 202 6.56 -16.99 4.26
C ALA A 202 8.07 -17.00 4.58
N LEU A 203 8.50 -16.21 5.58
CA LEU A 203 9.90 -16.00 5.97
C LEU A 203 9.97 -15.87 7.50
N SER A 204 9.78 -17.00 8.18
CA SER A 204 9.30 -17.05 9.56
C SER A 204 10.40 -16.95 10.63
N ALA A 205 11.66 -17.18 10.27
CA ALA A 205 12.82 -17.16 11.18
C ALA A 205 12.62 -17.98 12.48
N THR A 206 12.26 -17.33 13.60
CA THR A 206 11.95 -18.00 14.88
C THR A 206 10.52 -18.52 15.00
N GLY A 207 9.66 -18.22 14.03
CA GLY A 207 8.23 -18.52 14.10
C GLY A 207 7.39 -17.53 14.91
N LEU A 208 7.98 -16.46 15.44
CA LEU A 208 7.28 -15.54 16.34
C LEU A 208 5.97 -14.97 15.75
N ARG A 209 6.00 -14.55 14.47
CA ARG A 209 4.79 -14.05 13.78
C ARG A 209 3.74 -15.15 13.66
N ALA A 210 4.13 -16.34 13.20
CA ALA A 210 3.23 -17.48 13.05
C ALA A 210 2.60 -17.88 14.39
N LEU A 211 3.37 -17.91 15.50
CA LEU A 211 2.86 -18.18 16.84
C LEU A 211 1.87 -17.12 17.30
N ARG A 212 2.16 -15.84 17.04
CA ARG A 212 1.24 -14.74 17.35
C ARG A 212 -0.04 -14.85 16.54
N PHE A 213 0.05 -15.18 15.24
CA PHE A 213 -1.14 -15.40 14.40
C PHE A 213 -2.02 -16.53 14.93
N ALA A 214 -1.42 -17.65 15.36
CA ALA A 214 -2.15 -18.78 15.91
C ALA A 214 -2.82 -18.47 17.26
N LYS A 215 -2.18 -17.67 18.13
CA LYS A 215 -2.71 -17.32 19.46
C LYS A 215 -3.66 -16.12 19.47
N GLU A 216 -3.42 -15.13 18.60
CA GLU A 216 -4.06 -13.82 18.68
C GLU A 216 -5.13 -13.62 17.60
N VAL A 217 -5.22 -14.53 16.60
CA VAL A 217 -6.30 -14.55 15.59
C VAL A 217 -7.20 -15.77 15.84
N PRO A 218 -8.29 -15.62 16.59
CA PRO A 218 -9.03 -16.75 17.18
C PRO A 218 -9.76 -17.65 16.16
N PHE A 219 -9.88 -17.20 14.92
CA PHE A 219 -10.49 -17.96 13.82
C PHE A 219 -9.45 -18.49 12.82
N ALA A 220 -8.16 -18.34 13.08
CA ALA A 220 -7.12 -18.97 12.26
C ALA A 220 -7.26 -20.50 12.39
N THR A 221 -7.45 -21.17 11.26
CA THR A 221 -7.62 -22.63 11.22
C THR A 221 -6.31 -23.37 10.98
N ALA A 222 -5.37 -22.73 10.30
CA ALA A 222 -4.02 -23.25 10.05
C ALA A 222 -3.05 -22.11 9.78
N VAL A 223 -1.86 -22.19 10.34
CA VAL A 223 -0.76 -21.27 10.11
C VAL A 223 0.45 -22.05 9.62
N THR A 224 1.00 -21.69 8.48
CA THR A 224 2.26 -22.25 7.98
C THR A 224 3.39 -21.29 8.23
N ALA A 225 4.40 -21.74 8.96
CA ALA A 225 5.64 -21.03 9.22
C ALA A 225 6.73 -21.60 8.31
N ASN A 226 7.11 -20.87 7.25
CA ASN A 226 8.10 -21.33 6.29
C ASN A 226 9.43 -20.59 6.47
N ASP A 227 10.52 -21.34 6.38
CA ASP A 227 11.86 -20.76 6.27
C ASP A 227 12.75 -21.65 5.39
N MET A 228 13.75 -21.06 4.74
CA MET A 228 14.69 -21.80 3.91
C MET A 228 15.78 -22.48 4.77
N SER A 229 16.07 -21.93 5.95
CA SER A 229 17.09 -22.43 6.87
C SER A 229 16.54 -23.56 7.74
N GLN A 230 17.19 -24.74 7.71
CA GLN A 230 16.83 -25.85 8.59
C GLN A 230 16.95 -25.46 10.08
N ASN A 231 17.96 -24.69 10.46
CA ASN A 231 18.12 -24.21 11.84
C ASN A 231 16.95 -23.31 12.29
N ALA A 232 16.47 -22.46 11.39
CA ALA A 232 15.30 -21.64 11.66
C ALA A 232 14.04 -22.52 11.85
N VAL A 233 13.85 -23.52 10.98
CA VAL A 233 12.71 -24.45 11.08
C VAL A 233 12.76 -25.31 12.34
N ASP A 234 13.94 -25.72 12.79
CA ASP A 234 14.11 -26.42 14.05
C ASP A 234 13.75 -25.52 15.25
N SER A 235 14.14 -24.24 15.20
CA SER A 235 13.69 -23.23 16.18
C SER A 235 12.19 -23.01 16.13
N ILE A 236 11.58 -22.96 14.94
CA ILE A 236 10.11 -22.88 14.79
C ILE A 236 9.43 -24.05 15.46
N LYS A 237 9.87 -25.31 15.18
CA LYS A 237 9.30 -26.52 15.79
C LYS A 237 9.42 -26.51 17.31
N LEU A 238 10.58 -26.10 17.82
CA LEU A 238 10.82 -25.96 19.25
C LEU A 238 9.86 -24.95 19.89
N ASN A 239 9.71 -23.80 19.28
CA ASN A 239 8.82 -22.76 19.75
C ASN A 239 7.34 -23.14 19.62
N VAL A 240 6.94 -23.85 18.57
CA VAL A 240 5.59 -24.43 18.42
C VAL A 240 5.27 -25.37 19.53
N LYS A 241 6.17 -26.32 19.86
CA LYS A 241 6.03 -27.28 20.96
C LYS A 241 5.90 -26.54 22.30
N HIS A 242 6.80 -25.59 22.59
CA HIS A 242 6.75 -24.83 23.84
C HIS A 242 5.42 -24.05 24.01
N ASN A 243 4.86 -23.52 22.92
CA ASN A 243 3.57 -22.82 22.94
C ASN A 243 2.35 -23.73 22.84
N LYS A 244 2.51 -25.06 22.69
CA LYS A 244 1.44 -26.05 22.53
C LYS A 244 0.52 -25.75 21.34
N LEU A 245 1.12 -25.50 20.16
CA LEU A 245 0.44 -25.09 18.94
C LEU A 245 0.64 -26.08 17.77
N GLU A 246 1.02 -27.32 18.05
CA GLU A 246 1.33 -28.36 17.06
C GLU A 246 0.14 -28.66 16.12
N GLU A 247 -1.09 -28.51 16.60
CA GLU A 247 -2.29 -28.73 15.79
C GLU A 247 -2.60 -27.54 14.84
N THR A 248 -2.11 -26.34 15.17
CA THR A 248 -2.46 -25.11 14.43
C THR A 248 -1.32 -24.60 13.55
N VAL A 249 -0.07 -24.76 14.01
CA VAL A 249 1.12 -24.23 13.33
C VAL A 249 1.93 -25.35 12.72
N THR A 250 2.10 -25.31 11.40
CA THR A 250 2.94 -26.25 10.65
C THR A 250 4.25 -25.58 10.23
N ALA A 251 5.37 -26.10 10.67
CA ALA A 251 6.70 -25.67 10.24
C ALA A 251 7.04 -26.32 8.88
N ASN A 252 7.48 -25.51 7.92
CA ASN A 252 7.90 -25.95 6.59
C ASN A 252 9.34 -25.51 6.28
N THR A 253 10.17 -26.42 5.77
CA THR A 253 11.51 -26.08 5.27
C THR A 253 11.47 -25.96 3.76
N GLY A 254 11.67 -24.74 3.23
CA GLY A 254 11.67 -24.57 1.78
C GLY A 254 11.90 -23.14 1.32
N ASN A 255 12.28 -23.04 0.06
CA ASN A 255 12.32 -21.76 -0.63
C ASN A 255 10.89 -21.20 -0.73
N ALA A 256 10.64 -20.03 -0.14
CA ALA A 256 9.32 -19.39 -0.10
C ALA A 256 8.68 -19.21 -1.48
N ILE A 257 9.47 -18.85 -2.51
CA ILE A 257 8.99 -18.66 -3.88
C ILE A 257 8.48 -19.98 -4.45
N ALA A 258 9.30 -21.04 -4.38
CA ALA A 258 8.93 -22.37 -4.89
C ALA A 258 7.72 -22.94 -4.12
N TYR A 259 7.70 -22.73 -2.80
CA TYR A 259 6.60 -23.17 -1.95
C TYR A 259 5.29 -22.47 -2.32
N MET A 260 5.29 -21.16 -2.48
CA MET A 260 4.11 -20.41 -2.89
C MET A 260 3.62 -20.81 -4.30
N TYR A 261 4.51 -20.98 -5.28
CA TYR A 261 4.11 -21.46 -6.62
C TYR A 261 3.49 -22.86 -6.62
N SER A 262 3.77 -23.71 -5.63
CA SER A 262 3.14 -25.01 -5.50
C SER A 262 1.63 -24.95 -5.24
N TYR A 263 1.09 -23.76 -5.00
CA TYR A 263 -0.33 -23.50 -4.75
C TYR A 263 -1.07 -22.86 -5.95
N CYS A 264 -0.44 -22.71 -7.13
CA CYS A 264 -1.06 -22.06 -8.30
C CYS A 264 -2.43 -22.66 -8.69
N ASP A 265 -2.57 -23.99 -8.57
CA ASP A 265 -3.79 -24.73 -8.94
C ASP A 265 -4.51 -25.34 -7.72
N LYS A 266 -4.23 -24.82 -6.54
CA LYS A 266 -4.78 -25.36 -5.30
C LYS A 266 -5.39 -24.24 -4.46
N LYS A 267 -6.24 -24.62 -3.50
CA LYS A 267 -6.69 -23.72 -2.45
C LYS A 267 -5.47 -23.24 -1.66
N GLY A 268 -5.17 -21.95 -1.77
CA GLY A 268 -4.02 -21.30 -1.18
C GLY A 268 -4.29 -20.77 0.23
N TYR A 269 -3.83 -19.55 0.48
CA TYR A 269 -3.87 -18.88 1.79
C TYR A 269 -4.79 -17.68 1.76
N ASP A 270 -5.53 -17.46 2.84
CA ASP A 270 -6.35 -16.26 3.02
C ASP A 270 -5.51 -15.05 3.39
N VAL A 271 -4.35 -15.29 4.00
CA VAL A 271 -3.35 -14.27 4.31
C VAL A 271 -1.96 -14.80 3.97
N ILE A 272 -1.16 -13.98 3.32
CA ILE A 272 0.26 -14.22 3.10
C ILE A 272 1.04 -13.05 3.67
N ASP A 273 1.96 -13.32 4.59
CA ASP A 273 2.87 -12.34 5.17
C ASP A 273 4.28 -12.49 4.59
N LEU A 274 4.73 -11.43 3.90
CA LEU A 274 6.07 -11.30 3.34
C LEU A 274 6.86 -10.29 4.18
N ASP A 275 7.80 -10.78 4.99
CA ASP A 275 8.68 -9.94 5.82
C ASP A 275 10.16 -10.28 5.59
N PRO A 276 10.68 -10.13 4.35
CA PRO A 276 12.06 -10.41 4.03
C PRO A 276 13.01 -9.34 4.57
N TYR A 277 14.29 -9.71 4.71
CA TYR A 277 15.36 -8.72 4.78
C TYR A 277 15.56 -8.07 3.41
N GLY A 278 15.41 -6.75 3.36
CA GLY A 278 15.56 -5.97 2.13
C GLY A 278 14.27 -5.92 1.32
N THR A 279 14.33 -6.34 0.06
CA THR A 279 13.20 -6.23 -0.88
C THR A 279 12.26 -7.43 -0.85
N ALA A 280 10.96 -7.17 -0.95
CA ALA A 280 9.96 -8.22 -1.18
C ALA A 280 9.69 -8.50 -2.67
N ALA A 281 10.29 -7.74 -3.58
CA ALA A 281 10.02 -7.85 -5.01
C ALA A 281 10.08 -9.28 -5.58
N PRO A 282 11.07 -10.14 -5.24
CA PRO A 282 11.15 -11.50 -5.76
C PRO A 282 10.00 -12.42 -5.33
N PHE A 283 9.32 -12.11 -4.23
CA PHE A 283 8.27 -12.95 -3.65
C PHE A 283 6.86 -12.57 -4.12
N ILE A 284 6.68 -11.36 -4.67
CA ILE A 284 5.36 -10.79 -4.99
C ILE A 284 4.58 -11.69 -5.94
N ASP A 285 5.19 -12.11 -7.07
CA ASP A 285 4.48 -12.89 -8.09
C ASP A 285 4.03 -14.25 -7.55
N ALA A 286 4.90 -14.94 -6.83
CA ALA A 286 4.57 -16.22 -6.21
C ALA A 286 3.47 -16.09 -5.15
N ALA A 287 3.48 -14.98 -4.37
CA ALA A 287 2.43 -14.71 -3.38
C ALA A 287 1.07 -14.45 -4.04
N ILE A 288 1.04 -13.72 -5.18
CA ILE A 288 -0.20 -13.52 -5.96
C ILE A 288 -0.77 -14.85 -6.48
N GLN A 289 0.07 -15.84 -6.79
CA GLN A 289 -0.37 -17.16 -7.25
C GLN A 289 -0.87 -18.05 -6.09
N ALA A 290 -0.38 -17.83 -4.88
CA ALA A 290 -0.72 -18.65 -3.72
C ALA A 290 -1.86 -18.07 -2.87
N ILE A 291 -2.25 -16.82 -3.10
CA ILE A 291 -3.30 -16.16 -2.31
C ILE A 291 -4.69 -16.56 -2.82
N ASN A 292 -5.62 -16.81 -1.92
CA ASN A 292 -7.02 -17.05 -2.25
C ASN A 292 -7.68 -15.78 -2.82
N ASP A 293 -8.75 -15.96 -3.60
CA ASP A 293 -9.59 -14.84 -4.01
C ASP A 293 -10.13 -14.09 -2.79
N ASP A 294 -10.08 -12.76 -2.84
CA ASP A 294 -10.41 -11.85 -1.73
C ASP A 294 -9.50 -12.05 -0.50
N GLY A 295 -8.22 -12.43 -0.72
CA GLY A 295 -7.21 -12.62 0.32
C GLY A 295 -6.41 -11.36 0.65
N LEU A 296 -5.66 -11.40 1.76
CA LEU A 296 -4.82 -10.31 2.26
C LEU A 296 -3.33 -10.61 2.02
N LEU A 297 -2.68 -9.77 1.24
CA LEU A 297 -1.23 -9.77 1.10
C LEU A 297 -0.63 -8.69 2.00
N CYS A 298 0.22 -9.11 2.93
CA CYS A 298 0.97 -8.24 3.82
C CYS A 298 2.43 -8.20 3.35
N VAL A 299 2.98 -7.01 3.10
CA VAL A 299 4.34 -6.88 2.56
C VAL A 299 5.14 -5.87 3.36
N THR A 300 6.33 -6.27 3.80
CA THR A 300 7.37 -5.39 4.35
C THR A 300 8.51 -5.26 3.35
N CYS A 301 9.01 -4.04 3.14
CA CYS A 301 10.27 -3.79 2.44
C CYS A 301 11.15 -2.89 3.30
N THR A 302 12.40 -3.34 3.56
CA THR A 302 13.37 -2.57 4.37
C THR A 302 14.47 -1.93 3.51
N ASP A 303 14.37 -2.03 2.19
CA ASP A 303 15.33 -1.51 1.21
C ASP A 303 15.03 -0.05 0.79
N SER A 304 14.74 0.82 1.77
CA SER A 304 14.44 2.24 1.54
C SER A 304 15.55 2.97 0.77
N ALA A 305 16.80 2.53 0.89
CA ALA A 305 17.92 3.01 0.08
C ALA A 305 17.74 2.75 -1.42
N ILE A 306 16.88 1.83 -1.81
CA ILE A 306 16.54 1.52 -3.21
C ILE A 306 15.31 2.32 -3.63
N PHE A 307 14.15 2.05 -3.00
CA PHE A 307 12.87 2.61 -3.47
C PHE A 307 12.64 4.10 -3.08
N ALA A 308 13.31 4.61 -2.05
CA ALA A 308 13.15 5.99 -1.56
C ALA A 308 14.43 6.83 -1.69
N SER A 309 15.37 6.42 -2.53
CA SER A 309 16.64 7.10 -2.77
C SER A 309 16.89 7.20 -4.28
N HIS A 310 17.76 8.13 -4.67
CA HIS A 310 18.18 8.31 -6.07
C HIS A 310 19.56 7.67 -6.37
N GLY A 311 20.14 6.95 -5.42
CA GLY A 311 21.47 6.35 -5.59
C GLY A 311 21.50 5.08 -6.43
N TYR A 312 20.33 4.45 -6.69
CA TYR A 312 20.24 3.14 -7.34
C TYR A 312 19.05 3.06 -8.29
N LEU A 313 18.97 3.99 -9.27
CA LEU A 313 17.84 4.07 -10.20
C LEU A 313 17.59 2.77 -10.96
N GLU A 314 18.67 2.11 -11.41
CA GLU A 314 18.62 0.84 -12.14
C GLU A 314 18.10 -0.31 -11.30
N LYS A 315 18.44 -0.37 -10.01
CA LYS A 315 17.91 -1.38 -9.09
C LYS A 315 16.46 -1.13 -8.75
N THR A 316 16.08 0.13 -8.54
CA THR A 316 14.69 0.50 -8.27
C THR A 316 13.81 0.08 -9.44
N TYR A 317 14.24 0.40 -10.67
CA TYR A 317 13.50 0.02 -11.86
C TYR A 317 13.42 -1.50 -12.03
N SER A 318 14.51 -2.22 -11.87
CA SER A 318 14.52 -3.68 -12.04
C SER A 318 13.68 -4.42 -11.00
N GLN A 319 13.56 -3.88 -9.77
CA GLN A 319 12.78 -4.49 -8.70
C GLN A 319 11.31 -4.09 -8.69
N TYR A 320 11.01 -2.83 -8.96
CA TYR A 320 9.67 -2.26 -8.76
C TYR A 320 9.03 -1.74 -10.06
N GLY A 321 9.74 -1.81 -11.20
CA GLY A 321 9.21 -1.41 -12.51
C GLY A 321 9.04 0.08 -12.72
N GLY A 322 9.65 0.92 -11.86
CA GLY A 322 9.58 2.37 -11.96
C GLY A 322 10.77 3.07 -11.31
N LEU A 323 10.98 4.34 -11.66
CA LEU A 323 12.05 5.17 -11.11
C LEU A 323 11.61 5.86 -9.81
N PRO A 324 12.51 6.01 -8.82
CA PRO A 324 12.18 6.64 -7.54
C PRO A 324 11.93 8.13 -7.70
N PHE A 325 11.13 8.71 -6.81
CA PHE A 325 10.91 10.15 -6.72
C PHE A 325 12.02 10.78 -5.86
N LYS A 326 12.73 11.77 -6.42
CA LYS A 326 13.74 12.52 -5.67
C LYS A 326 13.13 13.77 -5.05
N GLY A 327 13.22 13.90 -3.74
CA GLY A 327 12.69 15.03 -2.98
C GLY A 327 12.13 14.63 -1.62
N GLU A 328 11.47 15.55 -0.96
CA GLU A 328 10.89 15.33 0.37
C GLU A 328 9.88 14.15 0.40
N PRO A 329 9.02 13.95 -0.64
CA PRO A 329 8.06 12.86 -0.66
C PRO A 329 8.62 11.50 -1.15
N CYS A 330 9.95 11.28 -1.17
CA CYS A 330 10.57 10.06 -1.69
C CYS A 330 10.02 8.77 -1.05
N HIS A 331 9.68 8.80 0.23
CA HIS A 331 9.10 7.65 0.92
C HIS A 331 7.67 7.34 0.47
N GLU A 332 6.83 8.34 0.21
CA GLU A 332 5.52 8.13 -0.41
C GLU A 332 5.68 7.59 -1.84
N GLY A 333 6.65 8.13 -2.60
CA GLY A 333 7.02 7.60 -3.92
C GLY A 333 7.40 6.12 -3.85
N GLY A 334 8.18 5.72 -2.84
CA GLY A 334 8.55 4.33 -2.58
C GLY A 334 7.37 3.41 -2.29
N LEU A 335 6.43 3.84 -1.44
CA LEU A 335 5.18 3.12 -1.21
C LEU A 335 4.42 2.88 -2.51
N ARG A 336 4.31 3.92 -3.36
CA ARG A 336 3.62 3.85 -4.65
C ARG A 336 4.31 2.94 -5.66
N LEU A 337 5.66 2.85 -5.61
CA LEU A 337 6.44 1.92 -6.44
C LEU A 337 6.18 0.46 -6.02
N VAL A 338 6.19 0.15 -4.73
CA VAL A 338 5.89 -1.21 -4.25
C VAL A 338 4.46 -1.62 -4.57
N LEU A 339 3.48 -0.72 -4.38
CA LEU A 339 2.09 -0.97 -4.77
C LEU A 339 1.95 -1.17 -6.29
N HIS A 340 2.73 -0.44 -7.11
CA HIS A 340 2.76 -0.63 -8.55
C HIS A 340 3.27 -2.02 -8.94
N ALA A 341 4.35 -2.49 -8.32
CA ALA A 341 4.88 -3.82 -8.55
C ALA A 341 3.85 -4.92 -8.19
N ILE A 342 3.14 -4.78 -7.06
CA ILE A 342 2.07 -5.70 -6.67
C ILE A 342 0.91 -5.64 -7.69
N ALA A 343 0.45 -4.44 -8.06
CA ALA A 343 -0.68 -4.25 -8.97
C ALA A 343 -0.42 -4.81 -10.37
N THR A 344 0.79 -4.59 -10.90
CA THR A 344 1.17 -5.08 -12.24
C THR A 344 1.40 -6.58 -12.27
N SER A 345 1.92 -7.17 -11.18
CA SER A 345 2.00 -8.63 -11.05
C SER A 345 0.60 -9.25 -10.98
N ALA A 346 -0.27 -8.77 -10.09
CA ALA A 346 -1.64 -9.25 -9.94
C ALA A 346 -2.46 -9.11 -11.22
N GLY A 347 -2.32 -7.99 -11.92
CA GLY A 347 -3.05 -7.70 -13.15
C GLY A 347 -2.86 -8.71 -14.26
N ARG A 348 -1.68 -9.37 -14.36
CA ARG A 348 -1.40 -10.43 -15.35
C ARG A 348 -2.30 -11.65 -15.18
N TYR A 349 -2.79 -11.89 -13.98
CA TYR A 349 -3.64 -13.02 -13.59
C TYR A 349 -5.11 -12.63 -13.44
N GLY A 350 -5.50 -11.43 -13.89
CA GLY A 350 -6.86 -10.92 -13.75
C GLY A 350 -7.25 -10.57 -12.32
N MET A 351 -6.25 -10.40 -11.45
CA MET A 351 -6.44 -10.01 -10.04
C MET A 351 -6.24 -8.51 -9.87
N ALA A 352 -7.18 -7.86 -9.22
CA ALA A 352 -7.08 -6.45 -8.85
C ALA A 352 -6.65 -6.30 -7.39
N ILE A 353 -5.94 -5.20 -7.10
CA ILE A 353 -5.54 -4.88 -5.75
C ILE A 353 -6.35 -3.71 -5.18
N GLU A 354 -6.55 -3.75 -3.88
CA GLU A 354 -7.09 -2.66 -3.06
C GLU A 354 -6.18 -2.45 -1.85
N PRO A 355 -5.37 -1.36 -1.80
CA PRO A 355 -4.60 -1.04 -0.61
C PRO A 355 -5.53 -0.70 0.55
N LEU A 356 -5.47 -1.50 1.63
CA LEU A 356 -6.24 -1.26 2.84
C LEU A 356 -5.51 -0.32 3.79
N LEU A 357 -4.19 -0.48 3.89
CA LEU A 357 -3.31 0.38 4.69
C LEU A 357 -1.89 0.29 4.13
N SER A 358 -1.27 1.43 3.87
CA SER A 358 0.10 1.51 3.33
C SER A 358 0.89 2.54 4.12
N LEU A 359 1.87 2.09 4.90
CA LEU A 359 2.61 2.93 5.83
C LEU A 359 4.11 2.94 5.52
N SER A 360 4.71 4.11 5.56
CA SER A 360 6.15 4.30 5.68
C SER A 360 6.48 4.48 7.16
N ILE A 361 7.30 3.58 7.69
CA ILE A 361 7.58 3.49 9.12
C ILE A 361 9.10 3.53 9.29
N ASP A 362 9.60 4.67 9.76
CA ASP A 362 11.03 4.87 10.02
C ASP A 362 11.92 4.49 8.81
N TYR A 363 12.44 3.27 8.77
CA TYR A 363 13.35 2.76 7.72
C TYR A 363 12.74 1.67 6.84
N TYR A 364 11.47 1.32 7.02
CA TYR A 364 10.77 0.31 6.20
C TYR A 364 9.38 0.79 5.80
N ILE A 365 8.82 0.09 4.83
CA ILE A 365 7.39 0.25 4.51
C ILE A 365 6.64 -1.03 4.88
N ARG A 366 5.37 -0.86 5.26
CA ARG A 366 4.44 -1.95 5.50
C ARG A 366 3.14 -1.70 4.77
N VAL A 367 2.73 -2.62 3.90
CA VAL A 367 1.47 -2.51 3.17
C VAL A 367 0.59 -3.73 3.42
N PHE A 368 -0.72 -3.48 3.53
CA PHE A 368 -1.77 -4.47 3.64
C PHE A 368 -2.69 -4.30 2.43
N VAL A 369 -2.70 -5.28 1.56
CA VAL A 369 -3.35 -5.19 0.24
C VAL A 369 -4.34 -6.33 0.09
N ARG A 370 -5.62 -6.01 -0.11
CA ARG A 370 -6.61 -6.98 -0.53
C ARG A 370 -6.37 -7.32 -1.99
N VAL A 371 -6.29 -8.62 -2.31
CA VAL A 371 -6.12 -9.14 -3.66
C VAL A 371 -7.34 -9.95 -4.03
N ARG A 372 -7.99 -9.64 -5.16
CA ARG A 372 -9.21 -10.33 -5.57
C ARG A 372 -9.29 -10.55 -7.08
N LYS A 373 -9.92 -11.64 -7.49
CA LYS A 373 -10.18 -11.94 -8.89
C LYS A 373 -11.26 -10.98 -9.42
N ALA A 374 -10.82 -9.94 -10.12
CA ALA A 374 -11.68 -8.89 -10.66
C ALA A 374 -11.15 -8.36 -12.00
N PRO A 375 -11.29 -9.13 -13.10
CA PRO A 375 -10.76 -8.73 -14.41
C PRO A 375 -11.31 -7.40 -14.92
N THR A 376 -12.51 -7.02 -14.51
CA THR A 376 -13.10 -5.71 -14.81
C THR A 376 -12.35 -4.55 -14.17
N ASP A 377 -11.90 -4.74 -12.93
CA ASP A 377 -11.18 -3.72 -12.17
C ASP A 377 -9.72 -3.61 -12.64
N VAL A 378 -9.14 -4.73 -13.11
CA VAL A 378 -7.80 -4.74 -13.71
C VAL A 378 -7.72 -3.84 -14.94
N LYS A 379 -8.80 -3.71 -15.72
CA LYS A 379 -8.86 -2.78 -16.87
C LYS A 379 -8.67 -1.31 -16.48
N LEU A 380 -8.88 -0.98 -15.21
CA LEU A 380 -8.74 0.39 -14.68
C LEU A 380 -7.27 0.71 -14.29
N LEU A 381 -6.38 -0.28 -14.25
CA LEU A 381 -5.04 -0.14 -13.69
C LEU A 381 -4.20 0.93 -14.41
N ALA A 382 -4.25 1.01 -15.73
CA ALA A 382 -3.51 2.02 -16.48
C ALA A 382 -3.96 3.46 -16.13
N GLY A 383 -5.25 3.64 -15.82
CA GLY A 383 -5.77 4.92 -15.31
C GLY A 383 -5.45 5.21 -13.85
N LYS A 384 -4.90 4.23 -13.12
CA LYS A 384 -4.37 4.36 -11.74
C LYS A 384 -2.86 4.23 -11.69
N THR A 385 -2.18 4.29 -12.82
CA THR A 385 -0.73 4.31 -12.93
C THR A 385 -0.30 5.69 -13.40
N MET A 386 0.65 6.31 -12.68
CA MET A 386 1.10 7.67 -12.97
C MET A 386 2.61 7.77 -13.15
N LEU A 387 3.02 8.69 -14.00
CA LEU A 387 4.34 9.28 -14.05
C LEU A 387 4.34 10.56 -13.23
N VAL A 388 5.50 10.96 -12.74
CA VAL A 388 5.70 12.23 -12.05
C VAL A 388 6.80 13.00 -12.74
N TYR A 389 6.46 14.18 -13.24
CA TYR A 389 7.43 15.18 -13.70
C TYR A 389 7.86 16.02 -12.51
N HIS A 390 9.14 16.08 -12.21
CA HIS A 390 9.63 16.82 -11.04
C HIS A 390 10.88 17.64 -11.33
N CYS A 391 10.96 18.79 -10.69
CA CYS A 391 12.08 19.73 -10.83
C CYS A 391 13.16 19.38 -9.77
N GLU A 392 13.90 18.28 -9.99
CA GLU A 392 14.86 17.71 -9.05
C GLU A 392 15.95 18.67 -8.61
N SER A 393 16.63 19.28 -9.60
CA SER A 393 17.77 20.18 -9.37
C SER A 393 17.36 21.65 -9.19
N GLY A 394 16.05 21.92 -9.21
CA GLY A 394 15.50 23.27 -9.14
C GLY A 394 14.66 23.52 -7.89
N CYS A 395 13.40 23.86 -8.08
CA CYS A 395 12.50 24.30 -7.02
C CYS A 395 11.76 23.17 -6.29
N GLY A 396 11.91 21.92 -6.72
CA GLY A 396 11.25 20.76 -6.12
C GLY A 396 9.77 20.59 -6.51
N ALA A 397 9.24 21.43 -7.40
CA ALA A 397 7.87 21.30 -7.89
C ALA A 397 7.67 20.01 -8.70
N TRP A 398 6.46 19.46 -8.66
CA TRP A 398 6.08 18.26 -9.41
C TRP A 398 4.70 18.41 -10.06
N THR A 399 4.48 17.59 -11.09
CA THR A 399 3.20 17.41 -11.77
C THR A 399 2.98 15.93 -12.05
N THR A 400 1.79 15.44 -11.86
CA THR A 400 1.43 14.02 -12.09
C THR A 400 0.81 13.84 -13.47
N GLN A 401 1.11 12.70 -14.11
CA GLN A 401 0.58 12.29 -15.39
C GLN A 401 0.09 10.86 -15.33
N PHE A 402 -1.21 10.64 -15.35
CA PHE A 402 -1.76 9.29 -15.48
C PHE A 402 -1.57 8.74 -16.89
N LEU A 403 -1.31 7.42 -17.01
CA LEU A 403 -1.04 6.78 -18.31
C LEU A 403 -2.29 6.63 -19.18
N ALA A 404 -3.47 6.49 -18.54
CA ALA A 404 -4.73 6.36 -19.26
C ALA A 404 -5.84 7.16 -18.55
N ARG A 405 -6.99 7.27 -19.21
CA ARG A 405 -8.20 7.87 -18.64
C ARG A 405 -9.29 6.82 -18.50
N ASN A 406 -9.85 6.70 -17.31
CA ASN A 406 -11.02 5.88 -17.01
C ASN A 406 -12.23 6.80 -16.84
N LYS A 407 -12.99 7.05 -17.92
CA LYS A 407 -14.19 7.90 -17.85
C LYS A 407 -15.37 7.06 -17.37
N VAL A 408 -15.95 7.47 -16.26
CA VAL A 408 -17.17 6.85 -15.71
C VAL A 408 -18.37 7.30 -16.55
N LEU A 409 -19.16 6.35 -17.01
CA LEU A 409 -20.43 6.52 -17.68
C LEU A 409 -21.49 5.76 -16.88
N LYS A 410 -22.75 6.12 -17.04
CA LYS A 410 -23.85 5.32 -16.50
C LYS A 410 -24.46 4.50 -17.64
N ASN A 411 -24.71 3.21 -17.39
CA ASN A 411 -25.46 2.38 -18.32
C ASN A 411 -26.97 2.73 -18.27
N LYS A 412 -27.79 2.06 -19.08
CA LYS A 412 -29.24 2.29 -19.12
C LYS A 412 -29.94 2.01 -17.79
N ASN A 413 -29.33 1.20 -16.93
CA ASN A 413 -29.85 0.83 -15.61
C ASN A 413 -29.30 1.72 -14.48
N GLY A 414 -28.44 2.71 -14.81
CA GLY A 414 -27.81 3.57 -13.81
C GLY A 414 -26.50 3.04 -13.22
N ASP A 415 -26.08 1.82 -13.58
CA ASP A 415 -24.83 1.24 -13.06
C ASP A 415 -23.60 1.89 -13.70
N PRO A 416 -22.47 1.99 -12.97
CA PRO A 416 -21.25 2.55 -13.51
C PRO A 416 -20.66 1.64 -14.62
N MET A 417 -20.34 2.26 -15.75
CA MET A 417 -19.63 1.68 -16.87
C MET A 417 -18.42 2.55 -17.19
N TYR A 418 -17.29 1.95 -17.51
CA TYR A 418 -16.05 2.67 -17.74
C TYR A 418 -15.68 2.68 -19.22
N LYS A 419 -15.35 3.87 -19.73
CA LYS A 419 -14.70 4.03 -21.04
C LYS A 419 -13.22 4.32 -20.83
N HIS A 420 -12.38 3.45 -21.38
CA HIS A 420 -10.94 3.59 -21.36
C HIS A 420 -10.45 4.41 -22.55
N GLY A 421 -9.43 5.23 -22.35
CA GLY A 421 -8.82 6.02 -23.41
C GLY A 421 -7.42 6.47 -23.05
N PHE A 422 -6.66 6.87 -24.08
CA PHE A 422 -5.34 7.44 -23.86
C PHE A 422 -5.42 8.71 -23.02
N ALA A 423 -4.49 8.88 -22.09
CA ALA A 423 -4.30 10.17 -21.45
C ALA A 423 -3.75 11.18 -22.45
N GLN A 424 -3.99 12.45 -22.20
CA GLN A 424 -3.36 13.54 -22.93
C GLN A 424 -2.06 13.89 -22.23
N GLY A 425 -0.96 13.90 -22.93
CA GLY A 425 0.36 14.19 -22.39
C GLY A 425 1.21 15.01 -23.36
N PRO A 426 2.33 15.57 -22.88
CA PRO A 426 2.75 15.60 -21.48
C PRO A 426 1.96 16.60 -20.64
N SER A 427 1.93 16.40 -19.30
CA SER A 427 1.33 17.35 -18.35
C SER A 427 2.32 18.40 -17.84
N ALA A 428 3.58 18.34 -18.28
CA ALA A 428 4.63 19.29 -17.96
C ALA A 428 5.62 19.41 -19.13
N ASP A 429 6.28 20.56 -19.25
CA ASP A 429 7.31 20.83 -20.24
C ASP A 429 8.68 20.30 -19.81
N GLN A 430 9.68 20.36 -20.74
CA GLN A 430 11.08 20.03 -20.47
C GLN A 430 11.69 20.89 -19.36
N HIS A 431 11.17 22.10 -19.17
CA HIS A 431 11.61 23.05 -18.16
C HIS A 431 10.47 23.37 -17.19
N CYS A 432 10.82 23.45 -15.92
CA CYS A 432 9.89 23.81 -14.87
C CYS A 432 9.32 25.21 -15.09
N GLU A 433 7.98 25.32 -15.13
CA GLU A 433 7.29 26.61 -15.30
C GLU A 433 7.61 27.64 -14.22
N HIS A 434 8.00 27.18 -13.02
CA HIS A 434 8.30 28.07 -11.89
C HIS A 434 9.71 28.63 -11.92
N CYS A 435 10.73 27.78 -12.10
CA CYS A 435 12.14 28.19 -11.98
C CYS A 435 12.99 28.03 -13.24
N GLY A 436 12.43 27.45 -14.33
CA GLY A 436 13.15 27.27 -15.60
C GLY A 436 14.19 26.13 -15.60
N HIS A 437 14.38 25.39 -14.50
CA HIS A 437 15.29 24.24 -14.47
C HIS A 437 14.67 23.04 -15.20
N LYS A 438 15.53 22.08 -15.59
CA LYS A 438 15.10 20.85 -16.27
C LYS A 438 14.13 20.04 -15.41
N THR A 439 13.13 19.47 -16.07
CA THR A 439 12.17 18.53 -15.48
C THR A 439 12.64 17.11 -15.70
N HIS A 440 12.53 16.26 -14.69
CA HIS A 440 12.90 14.85 -14.70
C HIS A 440 11.68 13.97 -14.49
N LEU A 441 11.78 12.67 -14.82
CA LEU A 441 10.70 11.70 -14.69
C LEU A 441 10.93 10.75 -13.54
N SER A 442 9.86 10.43 -12.82
CA SER A 442 9.78 9.32 -11.86
C SER A 442 8.56 8.44 -12.15
N GLY A 443 8.55 7.22 -11.67
CA GLY A 443 7.53 6.22 -11.97
C GLY A 443 7.88 5.39 -13.21
N PRO A 444 6.93 4.63 -13.79
CA PRO A 444 5.53 4.57 -13.38
C PRO A 444 5.33 4.07 -11.94
N MET A 445 4.32 4.60 -11.27
CA MET A 445 3.98 4.24 -9.91
C MET A 445 2.47 4.23 -9.66
N TYR A 446 2.01 3.64 -8.56
CA TYR A 446 0.59 3.54 -8.22
C TYR A 446 0.00 4.91 -7.89
N GLY A 447 -1.05 5.29 -8.60
CA GLY A 447 -1.73 6.59 -8.48
C GLY A 447 -3.10 6.53 -7.81
N GLY A 448 -3.49 5.38 -7.25
CA GLY A 448 -4.73 5.25 -6.45
C GLY A 448 -4.53 5.61 -4.99
N PRO A 449 -5.60 5.52 -4.17
CA PRO A 449 -5.55 5.71 -2.73
C PRO A 449 -4.58 4.75 -2.05
N LEU A 450 -3.87 5.23 -1.03
CA LEU A 450 -2.94 4.42 -0.22
C LEU A 450 -3.65 3.65 0.91
N HIS A 451 -4.85 4.06 1.29
CA HIS A 451 -5.59 3.54 2.45
C HIS A 451 -7.07 3.38 2.14
N ASN A 452 -7.73 2.48 2.89
CA ASN A 452 -9.18 2.35 2.93
C ASN A 452 -9.68 2.84 4.29
N VAL A 453 -10.54 3.89 4.28
CA VAL A 453 -11.09 4.52 5.49
C VAL A 453 -11.77 3.50 6.40
N GLY A 454 -12.64 2.68 5.83
CA GLY A 454 -13.41 1.71 6.61
C GLY A 454 -12.55 0.62 7.24
N PHE A 455 -11.42 0.26 6.63
CA PHE A 455 -10.45 -0.65 7.23
C PHE A 455 -9.77 -0.02 8.44
N ILE A 456 -9.26 1.22 8.29
CA ILE A 456 -8.57 1.93 9.38
C ILE A 456 -9.50 2.12 10.58
N GLU A 457 -10.76 2.52 10.35
CA GLU A 457 -11.75 2.69 11.43
C GLU A 457 -11.97 1.41 12.22
N ARG A 458 -11.98 0.25 11.54
CA ARG A 458 -12.15 -1.06 12.21
C ARG A 458 -10.90 -1.48 12.99
N VAL A 459 -9.71 -1.20 12.48
CA VAL A 459 -8.47 -1.43 13.24
C VAL A 459 -8.43 -0.54 14.48
N LEU A 460 -8.82 0.75 14.36
CA LEU A 460 -8.93 1.66 15.50
C LEU A 460 -9.97 1.20 16.53
N ALA A 461 -11.12 0.66 16.07
CA ALA A 461 -12.13 0.11 16.97
C ALA A 461 -11.58 -1.10 17.76
N GLN A 462 -10.88 -2.03 17.10
CA GLN A 462 -10.23 -3.16 17.78
C GLN A 462 -9.14 -2.71 18.76
N LEU A 463 -8.43 -1.64 18.45
CA LEU A 463 -7.36 -1.13 19.30
C LEU A 463 -7.88 -0.69 20.69
N ASN A 464 -9.14 -0.27 20.76
CA ASN A 464 -9.79 0.09 22.02
C ASN A 464 -10.18 -1.13 22.88
N GLU A 465 -10.21 -2.32 22.28
CA GLU A 465 -10.63 -3.58 22.94
C GLU A 465 -9.45 -4.44 23.37
N VAL A 466 -8.24 -4.18 22.85
CA VAL A 466 -7.06 -5.01 23.15
C VAL A 466 -6.37 -4.59 24.44
N ASP A 467 -5.77 -5.58 25.10
CA ASP A 467 -4.94 -5.34 26.27
C ASP A 467 -3.61 -4.68 25.90
N LYS A 468 -3.32 -3.53 26.50
CA LYS A 468 -2.10 -2.75 26.26
C LYS A 468 -0.82 -3.44 26.77
N GLN A 469 -0.93 -4.41 27.68
CA GLN A 469 0.23 -5.20 28.11
C GLN A 469 0.62 -6.22 27.03
N THR A 470 -0.38 -6.77 26.33
CA THR A 470 -0.17 -7.67 25.20
C THR A 470 0.33 -6.92 23.95
N TYR A 471 -0.23 -5.73 23.68
CA TYR A 471 0.12 -4.90 22.55
C TYR A 471 0.82 -3.60 23.02
N ALA A 472 2.10 -3.68 23.30
CA ALA A 472 2.85 -2.58 23.91
C ALA A 472 2.99 -1.32 23.03
N THR A 473 2.69 -1.42 21.73
CA THR A 473 2.85 -0.33 20.76
C THR A 473 1.54 0.35 20.36
N THR A 474 0.44 0.11 21.10
CA THR A 474 -0.91 0.63 20.80
C THR A 474 -0.96 2.13 20.60
N ASP A 475 -0.32 2.93 21.46
CA ASP A 475 -0.38 4.39 21.38
C ASP A 475 0.24 4.92 20.08
N ARG A 476 1.30 4.28 19.60
CA ARG A 476 1.92 4.61 18.32
C ARG A 476 1.08 4.13 17.13
N ILE A 477 0.47 2.95 17.23
CA ILE A 477 -0.45 2.43 16.21
C ILE A 477 -1.63 3.38 16.08
N GLU A 478 -2.26 3.78 17.19
CA GLU A 478 -3.36 4.73 17.20
C GLU A 478 -2.98 6.06 16.51
N GLY A 479 -1.84 6.64 16.89
CA GLY A 479 -1.37 7.89 16.32
C GLY A 479 -1.09 7.83 14.82
N MET A 480 -0.50 6.74 14.34
CA MET A 480 -0.20 6.55 12.92
C MET A 480 -1.46 6.28 12.10
N LEU A 481 -2.40 5.48 12.63
CA LEU A 481 -3.68 5.21 11.97
C LEU A 481 -4.55 6.47 11.86
N HIS A 482 -4.61 7.30 12.90
CA HIS A 482 -5.27 8.61 12.82
C HIS A 482 -4.62 9.52 11.79
N THR A 483 -3.28 9.50 11.67
CA THR A 483 -2.58 10.30 10.65
C THR A 483 -2.93 9.81 9.25
N ALA A 484 -2.95 8.49 9.01
CA ALA A 484 -3.34 7.91 7.72
C ALA A 484 -4.81 8.21 7.37
N LEU A 485 -5.71 8.19 8.36
CA LEU A 485 -7.12 8.56 8.19
C LEU A 485 -7.28 10.04 7.83
N GLU A 486 -6.60 10.93 8.53
CA GLU A 486 -6.58 12.36 8.23
C GLU A 486 -5.97 12.65 6.85
N GLU A 487 -4.94 11.90 6.45
CA GLU A 487 -4.29 12.03 5.15
C GLU A 487 -5.26 11.77 4.00
N ILE A 488 -6.02 10.68 4.04
CA ILE A 488 -6.96 10.32 2.97
C ILE A 488 -8.22 11.19 2.98
N THR A 489 -8.68 11.62 4.14
CA THR A 489 -9.88 12.44 4.28
C THR A 489 -9.60 13.94 4.23
N PHE A 490 -8.35 14.35 4.11
CA PHE A 490 -7.92 15.75 4.25
C PHE A 490 -8.43 16.42 5.55
N GLY A 491 -8.48 15.64 6.64
CA GLY A 491 -8.93 16.12 7.94
C GLY A 491 -10.41 16.49 8.01
N THR A 492 -11.21 16.18 6.98
CA THR A 492 -12.68 16.28 7.09
C THR A 492 -13.13 15.32 8.19
N LYS A 493 -13.82 15.83 9.19
CA LYS A 493 -14.43 14.98 10.20
C LYS A 493 -15.44 14.11 9.48
N LEU A 494 -15.19 12.80 9.47
CA LEU A 494 -16.22 11.85 9.05
C LEU A 494 -17.43 12.13 9.94
N ASP A 495 -18.58 12.37 9.30
CA ASP A 495 -19.80 12.74 10.01
C ASP A 495 -20.07 11.75 11.14
N LYS A 496 -19.86 12.20 12.37
CA LYS A 496 -20.34 11.52 13.56
C LYS A 496 -21.84 11.77 13.70
N SER A 497 -22.58 11.48 12.61
CA SER A 497 -24.02 11.69 12.54
C SER A 497 -24.81 10.62 13.29
N ASN A 498 -24.27 10.09 14.41
CA ASN A 498 -25.12 9.36 15.36
C ASN A 498 -24.53 9.53 16.75
N GLY A 499 -25.23 10.31 17.55
CA GLY A 499 -24.85 10.67 18.91
C GLY A 499 -24.42 9.51 19.77
N GLY A 500 -23.23 9.60 20.34
CA GLY A 500 -22.86 9.15 21.69
C GLY A 500 -23.02 7.69 22.07
N LYS A 501 -23.43 6.78 21.19
CA LYS A 501 -23.43 5.34 21.43
C LYS A 501 -22.26 4.71 20.66
N THR A 502 -21.47 3.93 21.35
CA THR A 502 -20.44 3.05 20.77
C THR A 502 -21.15 2.09 19.80
N GLN A 503 -21.30 2.52 18.56
CA GLN A 503 -21.93 1.69 17.54
C GLN A 503 -20.90 0.61 17.18
N VAL A 504 -21.24 -0.63 17.43
CA VAL A 504 -20.43 -1.77 16.94
C VAL A 504 -20.39 -1.67 15.42
N LEU A 505 -19.20 -1.42 14.87
CA LEU A 505 -19.02 -1.33 13.42
C LEU A 505 -19.33 -2.68 12.77
N ASP A 506 -20.07 -2.67 11.66
CA ASP A 506 -20.20 -3.86 10.82
C ASP A 506 -18.79 -4.38 10.47
N PRO A 507 -18.48 -5.66 10.70
CA PRO A 507 -17.17 -6.23 10.37
C PRO A 507 -16.82 -6.13 8.87
N LEU A 508 -17.81 -5.99 7.98
CA LEU A 508 -17.57 -5.86 6.55
C LEU A 508 -16.85 -4.55 6.20
N ILE A 509 -15.69 -4.67 5.60
CA ILE A 509 -14.90 -3.53 5.12
C ILE A 509 -15.52 -3.02 3.81
N PRO A 510 -15.94 -1.75 3.73
CA PRO A 510 -16.43 -1.16 2.49
C PRO A 510 -15.38 -1.23 1.39
N LYS A 511 -15.77 -1.60 0.17
CA LYS A 511 -14.89 -1.58 -1.00
C LYS A 511 -14.70 -0.14 -1.47
N SER A 512 -13.46 0.23 -1.78
CA SER A 512 -13.15 1.49 -2.46
C SER A 512 -13.65 1.45 -3.91
N ASP A 513 -13.91 2.63 -4.49
CA ASP A 513 -14.17 2.72 -5.93
C ASP A 513 -12.94 2.21 -6.71
N PRO A 514 -13.10 1.18 -7.57
CA PRO A 514 -11.98 0.62 -8.30
C PRO A 514 -11.34 1.60 -9.31
N ALA A 515 -12.04 2.67 -9.68
CA ALA A 515 -11.52 3.72 -10.57
C ALA A 515 -10.93 4.93 -9.84
N GLU A 516 -11.03 4.96 -8.51
CA GLU A 516 -10.56 6.09 -7.70
C GLU A 516 -9.06 6.31 -7.86
N VAL A 517 -8.68 7.57 -8.03
CA VAL A 517 -7.29 8.03 -8.11
C VAL A 517 -7.01 9.07 -7.03
N ASP A 518 -5.77 9.11 -6.58
CA ASP A 518 -5.30 10.18 -5.69
C ASP A 518 -4.93 11.40 -6.53
N HIS A 519 -5.76 12.42 -6.49
CA HIS A 519 -5.56 13.66 -7.22
C HIS A 519 -4.48 14.57 -6.62
N HIS A 520 -4.14 14.37 -5.35
CA HIS A 520 -3.20 15.21 -4.59
C HIS A 520 -2.15 14.36 -3.87
N PRO A 521 -1.39 13.52 -4.61
CA PRO A 521 -0.32 12.73 -4.03
C PRO A 521 0.82 13.65 -3.57
N PHE A 522 1.60 13.13 -2.63
CA PHE A 522 2.79 13.79 -2.08
C PHE A 522 2.48 14.97 -1.14
N PHE A 523 3.54 15.60 -0.64
CA PHE A 523 3.47 16.66 0.35
C PHE A 523 4.65 17.62 0.22
N ILE A 524 4.54 18.79 0.80
CA ILE A 524 5.62 19.77 0.91
C ILE A 524 6.12 19.88 2.35
N ILE A 525 7.36 20.33 2.50
CA ILE A 525 7.94 20.74 3.77
C ILE A 525 8.24 22.24 3.69
N PRO A 526 7.62 23.10 4.48
CA PRO A 526 7.79 24.56 4.38
C PRO A 526 9.24 25.03 4.46
N SER A 527 10.06 24.39 5.30
CA SER A 527 11.48 24.72 5.42
C SER A 527 12.28 24.38 4.15
N SER A 528 11.90 23.34 3.42
CA SER A 528 12.55 22.96 2.16
C SER A 528 12.16 23.93 1.03
N VAL A 529 10.90 24.38 0.99
CA VAL A 529 10.46 25.41 0.03
C VAL A 529 11.13 26.76 0.33
N ALA A 530 11.22 27.15 1.60
CA ALA A 530 11.88 28.40 2.02
C ALA A 530 13.36 28.45 1.68
N LYS A 531 14.08 27.32 1.73
CA LYS A 531 15.50 27.22 1.32
C LYS A 531 15.73 27.61 -0.12
N ILE A 532 14.78 27.37 -1.01
CA ILE A 532 14.92 27.70 -2.44
C ILE A 532 15.06 29.20 -2.69
N VAL A 533 14.28 30.00 -1.96
CA VAL A 533 14.31 31.48 -2.07
C VAL A 533 15.17 32.14 -0.98
N HIS A 534 15.87 31.35 -0.15
CA HIS A 534 16.77 31.81 0.91
C HIS A 534 16.09 32.66 1.99
N CYS A 535 14.81 32.39 2.30
CA CYS A 535 14.10 33.09 3.37
C CYS A 535 14.00 32.24 4.66
N SER A 536 13.66 32.90 5.77
CA SER A 536 13.28 32.20 6.99
C SER A 536 11.99 31.40 6.73
N ALA A 537 11.98 30.13 7.15
CA ALA A 537 10.82 29.26 6.93
C ALA A 537 9.59 29.74 7.71
N PRO A 538 8.40 29.75 7.09
CA PRO A 538 7.18 30.01 7.83
C PRO A 538 6.97 28.93 8.90
N PRO A 539 6.49 29.30 10.11
CA PRO A 539 5.98 28.32 11.06
C PRO A 539 4.90 27.47 10.41
N LEU A 540 4.83 26.18 10.78
CA LEU A 540 3.87 25.26 10.21
C LEU A 540 2.43 25.76 10.31
N ALA A 541 2.08 26.37 11.45
CA ALA A 541 0.77 26.99 11.66
C ALA A 541 0.52 28.18 10.72
N ALA A 542 1.53 29.02 10.46
CA ALA A 542 1.37 30.14 9.52
C ALA A 542 1.12 29.65 8.08
N MET A 543 1.89 28.66 7.60
CA MET A 543 1.71 28.11 6.26
C MET A 543 0.36 27.41 6.09
N ARG A 544 -0.05 26.60 7.08
CA ARG A 544 -1.37 25.96 7.09
C ARG A 544 -2.50 26.96 7.15
N GLY A 545 -2.33 28.01 7.97
CA GLY A 545 -3.30 29.09 8.10
C GLY A 545 -3.51 29.83 6.80
N ALA A 546 -2.45 30.15 6.07
CA ALA A 546 -2.52 30.80 4.77
C ALA A 546 -3.25 29.92 3.73
N LEU A 547 -2.94 28.63 3.67
CA LEU A 547 -3.62 27.69 2.79
C LEU A 547 -5.11 27.56 3.12
N ARG A 548 -5.46 27.40 4.39
CA ARG A 548 -6.86 27.30 4.85
C ARG A 548 -7.66 28.59 4.62
N HIS A 549 -7.02 29.73 4.84
CA HIS A 549 -7.63 31.04 4.58
C HIS A 549 -7.95 31.24 3.09
N ALA A 550 -7.07 30.73 2.23
CA ALA A 550 -7.29 30.72 0.77
C ALA A 550 -8.32 29.65 0.30
N GLY A 551 -8.89 28.85 1.22
CA GLY A 551 -9.89 27.83 0.93
C GLY A 551 -9.34 26.45 0.56
N PHE A 552 -8.02 26.25 0.62
CA PHE A 552 -7.43 24.95 0.33
C PHE A 552 -7.56 23.98 1.51
N ARG A 553 -7.74 22.71 1.19
CA ARG A 553 -7.70 21.62 2.16
C ARG A 553 -6.27 21.36 2.59
N VAL A 554 -6.06 21.07 3.85
CA VAL A 554 -4.74 20.89 4.44
C VAL A 554 -4.76 19.75 5.43
N THR A 555 -3.83 18.83 5.26
CA THR A 555 -3.53 17.74 6.20
C THR A 555 -2.03 17.50 6.30
N MET A 556 -1.63 16.45 7.01
CA MET A 556 -0.23 16.01 7.10
C MET A 556 -0.07 14.65 6.41
N SER A 557 1.16 14.27 6.09
CA SER A 557 1.47 12.92 5.63
C SER A 557 2.07 12.09 6.76
N HIS A 558 1.71 10.82 6.81
CA HIS A 558 2.32 9.87 7.76
C HIS A 558 3.80 9.58 7.45
N CYS A 559 4.24 9.86 6.22
CA CYS A 559 5.62 9.59 5.79
C CYS A 559 6.67 10.50 6.45
N LYS A 560 6.27 11.73 6.84
CA LYS A 560 7.26 12.69 7.37
C LYS A 560 6.64 13.72 8.31
N PRO A 561 7.24 13.93 9.50
CA PRO A 561 6.82 15.01 10.40
C PRO A 561 7.04 16.39 9.77
N GLY A 562 6.16 17.33 10.08
CA GLY A 562 6.23 18.70 9.54
C GLY A 562 5.78 18.83 8.08
N SER A 563 5.23 17.78 7.50
CA SER A 563 4.65 17.77 6.15
C SER A 563 3.35 18.55 6.08
N ILE A 564 3.08 19.09 4.90
CA ILE A 564 1.79 19.65 4.49
C ILE A 564 1.36 18.98 3.19
N LYS A 565 0.26 18.24 3.24
CA LYS A 565 -0.45 17.71 2.08
C LYS A 565 -1.65 18.63 1.82
N THR A 566 -1.81 19.07 0.57
CA THR A 566 -2.82 20.07 0.19
C THR A 566 -3.25 19.89 -1.26
N ASP A 567 -4.43 20.38 -1.59
CA ASP A 567 -4.93 20.50 -2.96
C ASP A 567 -4.54 21.82 -3.65
N ALA A 568 -3.75 22.66 -2.99
CA ALA A 568 -3.13 23.83 -3.61
C ALA A 568 -2.11 23.41 -4.68
N SER A 569 -2.11 24.11 -5.82
CA SER A 569 -1.11 23.91 -6.86
C SER A 569 0.26 24.48 -6.45
N TRP A 570 1.32 24.05 -7.11
CA TRP A 570 2.65 24.62 -6.88
C TRP A 570 2.71 26.13 -7.14
N LYS A 571 1.87 26.63 -8.02
CA LYS A 571 1.68 28.04 -8.29
C LYS A 571 1.13 28.78 -7.05
N ASP A 572 0.12 28.20 -6.39
CA ASP A 572 -0.46 28.76 -5.16
C ASP A 572 0.55 28.70 -4.01
N ILE A 573 1.28 27.60 -3.90
CA ILE A 573 2.35 27.43 -2.92
C ILE A 573 3.42 28.50 -3.08
N TRP A 574 3.88 28.77 -4.31
CA TRP A 574 4.86 29.83 -4.57
C TRP A 574 4.28 31.21 -4.31
N HIS A 575 3.02 31.46 -4.65
CA HIS A 575 2.35 32.72 -4.31
C HIS A 575 2.37 32.95 -2.78
N ILE A 576 1.98 31.98 -1.98
CA ILE A 576 2.01 32.09 -0.52
C ILE A 576 3.43 32.30 0.00
N MET A 577 4.43 31.61 -0.55
CA MET A 577 5.82 31.76 -0.12
C MET A 577 6.39 33.14 -0.46
N LEU A 578 6.06 33.71 -1.62
CA LEU A 578 6.48 35.06 -2.02
C LEU A 578 5.80 36.12 -1.13
N GLU A 579 4.53 35.94 -0.81
CA GLU A 579 3.85 36.80 0.16
C GLU A 579 4.42 36.68 1.58
N TRP A 580 4.89 35.48 1.99
CA TRP A 580 5.62 35.30 3.23
C TRP A 580 6.92 36.14 3.25
N VAL A 581 7.70 36.09 2.15
CA VAL A 581 8.91 36.92 2.00
C VAL A 581 8.57 38.40 2.10
N ARG A 582 7.52 38.85 1.42
CA ARG A 582 7.10 40.25 1.39
C ARG A 582 6.61 40.75 2.76
N GLN A 583 5.80 39.96 3.45
CA GLN A 583 5.09 40.42 4.65
C GLN A 583 5.89 40.17 5.96
N ARG A 584 6.65 39.06 6.06
CA ARG A 584 7.18 38.62 7.35
C ARG A 584 8.65 38.17 7.35
N ALA A 585 9.21 37.84 6.18
CA ALA A 585 10.57 37.29 6.11
C ALA A 585 11.38 37.91 4.97
N PRO A 586 11.62 39.25 4.98
CA PRO A 586 12.40 39.91 3.93
C PRO A 586 13.78 39.27 3.80
N LEU A 587 14.24 39.12 2.55
CA LEU A 587 15.50 38.49 2.24
C LEU A 587 16.67 39.34 2.75
N LYS A 588 17.58 38.70 3.50
CA LYS A 588 18.86 39.34 3.90
C LYS A 588 19.84 39.37 2.73
N ASN A 589 19.89 38.29 1.95
CA ASN A 589 20.74 38.13 0.78
C ASN A 589 19.92 37.59 -0.38
N LEU A 590 20.09 38.14 -1.57
CA LEU A 590 19.45 37.62 -2.78
C LEU A 590 20.06 36.27 -3.17
N PRO A 591 19.28 35.32 -3.65
CA PRO A 591 19.80 34.10 -4.25
C PRO A 591 20.73 34.40 -5.42
N LYS A 592 21.76 33.54 -5.60
CA LYS A 592 22.73 33.68 -6.69
C LYS A 592 22.00 33.70 -8.04
N ALA A 593 22.46 34.60 -8.94
CA ALA A 593 21.97 34.66 -10.34
C ALA A 593 22.04 33.26 -11.00
N GLY A 594 21.00 32.89 -11.75
CA GLY A 594 20.85 31.56 -12.35
C GLY A 594 20.35 30.47 -11.41
N SER A 595 20.17 30.73 -10.11
CA SER A 595 19.57 29.78 -9.19
C SER A 595 18.03 29.71 -9.32
N PRO A 596 17.40 28.61 -8.90
CA PRO A 596 15.92 28.47 -8.89
C PRO A 596 15.23 29.61 -8.16
N GLY A 597 15.78 30.00 -6.99
CA GLY A 597 15.23 31.09 -6.18
C GLY A 597 15.32 32.45 -6.87
N ALA A 598 16.44 32.75 -7.55
CA ALA A 598 16.57 33.97 -8.33
C ALA A 598 15.55 34.03 -9.47
N ALA A 599 15.33 32.95 -10.17
CA ALA A 599 14.34 32.85 -11.24
C ALA A 599 12.91 33.08 -10.75
N ILE A 600 12.54 32.47 -9.61
CA ILE A 600 11.21 32.65 -8.97
C ILE A 600 11.02 34.11 -8.54
N LEU A 601 12.02 34.72 -7.92
CA LEU A 601 11.97 36.10 -7.45
C LEU A 601 11.94 37.09 -8.65
N ALA A 602 12.70 36.82 -9.72
CA ALA A 602 12.69 37.68 -10.94
C ALA A 602 11.30 37.70 -11.56
N LYS A 603 10.63 36.54 -11.67
CA LYS A 603 9.25 36.46 -12.14
C LYS A 603 8.26 37.20 -11.24
N SER A 604 8.49 37.21 -9.94
CA SER A 604 7.71 37.97 -8.97
C SER A 604 7.92 39.49 -9.12
N ASN A 605 9.18 39.94 -9.33
CA ASN A 605 9.52 41.34 -9.50
C ASN A 605 8.97 41.96 -10.83
N ALA A 606 8.98 41.18 -11.90
CA ALA A 606 8.37 41.59 -13.18
C ALA A 606 6.88 41.91 -13.05
N THR A 607 6.26 41.54 -11.93
CA THR A 607 4.83 41.69 -11.65
C THR A 607 4.53 42.72 -10.56
N GLY A 608 5.54 43.50 -10.14
CA GLY A 608 5.36 44.53 -9.13
C GLY A 608 5.35 44.04 -7.67
N TYR A 609 5.71 42.77 -7.43
CA TYR A 609 5.65 42.16 -6.09
C TYR A 609 6.79 42.50 -5.12
N THR A 610 7.87 43.15 -5.60
CA THR A 610 8.94 43.61 -4.73
C THR A 610 9.39 45.01 -5.08
N LYS A 611 9.04 46.00 -4.31
CA LYS A 611 9.81 47.22 -4.18
C LYS A 611 11.02 46.93 -3.31
N THR A 612 12.14 46.53 -3.89
CA THR A 612 13.44 46.54 -3.21
C THR A 612 14.01 47.97 -3.20
N PRO A 613 14.61 48.45 -2.14
CA PRO A 613 15.37 49.69 -2.18
C PRO A 613 16.54 49.52 -3.19
N THR A 614 16.57 50.33 -4.19
CA THR A 614 17.64 50.38 -5.16
C THR A 614 18.92 50.78 -4.47
N ALA A 615 19.88 49.84 -4.32
CA ALA A 615 21.28 50.16 -4.21
C ALA A 615 21.86 50.04 -5.59
N ASP A 616 22.42 51.18 -6.07
CA ASP A 616 23.05 51.35 -7.38
C ASP A 616 24.10 50.27 -7.63
N ILE A 617 23.87 49.46 -8.67
CA ILE A 617 24.90 48.64 -9.31
C ILE A 617 24.83 48.91 -10.81
N ALA A 618 25.89 49.55 -11.31
CA ALA A 618 26.09 49.83 -12.74
C ALA A 618 26.12 48.53 -13.56
N PRO A 619 25.64 48.55 -14.81
CA PRO A 619 25.60 47.38 -15.67
C PRO A 619 27.00 47.00 -16.13
N ALA A 620 27.44 45.78 -15.85
CA ALA A 620 28.65 45.20 -16.44
C ALA A 620 28.41 44.92 -17.92
N GLN A 621 29.24 45.51 -18.77
CA GLN A 621 29.29 45.30 -20.22
C GLN A 621 29.67 43.84 -20.52
N VAL A 622 28.84 43.15 -21.31
CA VAL A 622 29.15 41.87 -21.92
C VAL A 622 29.85 42.11 -23.26
N PRO A 623 30.98 41.44 -23.57
CA PRO A 623 31.60 41.55 -24.90
C PRO A 623 30.74 40.84 -25.95
N ALA A 624 30.52 41.49 -27.06
CA ALA A 624 29.81 40.97 -28.22
C ALA A 624 30.73 40.09 -29.07
N ASP A 625 30.31 38.87 -29.39
CA ASP A 625 30.85 38.07 -30.48
C ASP A 625 30.11 38.34 -31.77
N PRO A 626 30.79 38.29 -32.92
CA PRO A 626 30.26 38.81 -34.19
C PRO A 626 29.26 37.86 -34.85
N ALA A 627 28.21 38.47 -35.41
CA ALA A 627 27.19 37.81 -36.21
C ALA A 627 27.65 37.48 -37.63
N PRO A 628 27.16 36.41 -38.27
CA PRO A 628 27.28 36.20 -39.70
C PRO A 628 26.16 36.96 -40.45
N GLU A 629 26.55 37.54 -41.56
CA GLU A 629 25.74 38.36 -42.50
C GLU A 629 24.55 37.55 -43.06
N ALA A 630 23.37 38.16 -43.05
CA ALA A 630 22.21 37.69 -43.81
C ALA A 630 21.75 38.81 -44.76
N GLN A 631 21.57 38.41 -45.99
CA GLN A 631 21.13 39.24 -47.10
C GLN A 631 19.69 39.70 -46.95
N SER A 632 19.51 40.99 -47.34
CA SER A 632 18.24 41.69 -47.42
C SER A 632 17.33 41.19 -48.55
N ASN A 633 16.02 41.19 -48.35
CA ASN A 633 15.05 41.70 -49.31
C ASN A 633 13.66 41.92 -48.72
N GLY A 634 13.09 43.10 -48.98
CA GLY A 634 11.66 43.29 -49.22
C GLY A 634 10.81 43.94 -48.12
N GLU A 635 10.56 45.17 -48.33
CA GLU A 635 9.58 46.07 -47.73
C GLU A 635 8.20 45.45 -47.36
N ASN A 636 7.62 45.76 -46.21
CA ASN A 636 6.35 46.47 -46.20
C ASN A 636 6.00 47.07 -44.80
N SER A 637 5.57 48.28 -44.86
CA SER A 637 5.08 49.15 -43.82
C SER A 637 3.76 48.67 -43.23
N GLY A 638 3.65 48.70 -41.89
CA GLY A 638 2.40 48.48 -41.20
C GLY A 638 2.49 48.86 -39.72
N ASP A 639 2.11 50.07 -39.40
CA ASP A 639 1.88 50.61 -38.08
C ASP A 639 0.88 49.71 -37.32
N GLY A 640 1.26 49.23 -36.15
CA GLY A 640 0.42 48.35 -35.32
C GLY A 640 0.90 48.39 -33.89
N SER A 641 0.38 49.33 -33.11
CA SER A 641 0.43 49.35 -31.65
C SER A 641 0.13 47.97 -31.09
N ALA A 642 1.15 47.25 -30.63
CA ALA A 642 0.99 45.96 -29.91
C ALA A 642 0.47 46.21 -28.50
N THR A 643 -0.82 46.19 -28.36
CA THR A 643 -1.48 45.94 -27.08
C THR A 643 -1.20 44.47 -26.70
N THR A 644 -0.24 44.27 -25.80
CA THR A 644 -0.02 42.97 -25.13
C THR A 644 -1.31 42.51 -24.50
N SER A 645 -1.93 41.47 -25.07
CA SER A 645 -3.15 40.91 -24.56
C SER A 645 -2.88 40.23 -23.22
N ALA A 646 -3.83 40.29 -22.30
CA ALA A 646 -3.77 39.69 -20.94
C ALA A 646 -3.56 38.17 -20.96
N LYS A 647 -3.34 37.53 -22.11
CA LYS A 647 -3.07 36.09 -22.27
C LYS A 647 -1.58 35.74 -22.17
N ASP A 648 -0.68 36.69 -22.18
CA ASP A 648 0.77 36.44 -22.19
C ASP A 648 1.47 36.62 -20.83
N LEU A 649 0.67 36.78 -19.75
CA LEU A 649 1.20 36.90 -18.41
C LEU A 649 1.50 35.50 -17.82
N PRO A 650 2.66 35.32 -17.15
CA PRO A 650 3.00 34.06 -16.51
C PRO A 650 1.87 33.56 -15.59
N ALA A 651 1.66 32.25 -15.64
CA ALA A 651 0.48 31.63 -15.04
C ALA A 651 0.23 31.89 -13.53
N TYR A 652 1.23 32.11 -12.69
CA TYR A 652 1.05 32.43 -11.26
C TYR A 652 0.60 33.87 -10.97
N LEU A 653 0.50 34.73 -11.99
CA LEU A 653 -0.12 36.05 -11.88
C LEU A 653 -1.65 36.03 -11.82
N ASN A 654 -2.26 34.89 -12.12
CA ASN A 654 -3.71 34.70 -12.08
C ASN A 654 -4.22 34.18 -10.74
N THR A 655 -3.37 34.07 -9.69
CA THR A 655 -3.84 33.75 -8.34
C THR A 655 -4.60 34.95 -7.77
N LYS A 656 -5.88 34.74 -7.52
CA LYS A 656 -6.84 35.82 -7.16
C LYS A 656 -7.15 35.87 -5.65
N PHE A 657 -6.35 35.27 -4.78
CA PHE A 657 -6.61 35.28 -3.36
C PHE A 657 -5.59 36.11 -2.59
N GLU A 658 -6.05 36.80 -1.57
CA GLU A 658 -5.20 37.48 -0.59
C GLU A 658 -4.62 36.48 0.40
N VAL A 659 -3.31 36.59 0.67
CA VAL A 659 -2.63 35.70 1.61
C VAL A 659 -2.64 36.28 3.01
N ASN A 660 -3.30 35.56 3.93
CA ASN A 660 -3.32 35.87 5.35
C ASN A 660 -2.72 34.72 6.15
N PHE A 661 -1.64 35.00 6.87
CA PHE A 661 -0.95 34.02 7.73
C PHE A 661 -1.63 33.91 9.10
N ASP A 662 -2.86 33.40 9.13
CA ASP A 662 -3.63 33.17 10.35
C ASP A 662 -3.12 31.90 11.08
N GLU A 663 -2.21 32.08 12.02
CA GLU A 663 -1.68 30.97 12.81
C GLU A 663 -2.73 30.28 13.70
N LYS A 664 -3.81 30.97 14.07
CA LYS A 664 -4.90 30.35 14.84
C LYS A 664 -5.66 29.35 14.00
N LEU A 665 -6.00 29.74 12.77
CA LEU A 665 -6.63 28.84 11.78
C LEU A 665 -5.71 27.68 11.36
N GLY A 666 -4.40 27.89 11.41
CA GLY A 666 -3.40 26.90 11.06
C GLY A 666 -3.01 25.91 12.17
N LYS A 667 -3.47 26.10 13.41
CA LYS A 667 -3.21 25.20 14.53
C LYS A 667 -3.99 23.88 14.37
N ASP A 668 -3.33 22.76 14.72
CA ASP A 668 -4.01 21.49 14.93
C ASP A 668 -4.54 21.44 16.36
N TYR A 669 -5.84 21.26 16.51
CA TYR A 669 -6.52 21.22 17.81
C TYR A 669 -6.16 19.97 18.64
N ASP A 670 -5.71 18.88 17.97
CA ASP A 670 -5.33 17.62 18.60
C ASP A 670 -3.80 17.47 18.80
N ARG A 671 -3.06 18.58 18.80
CA ARG A 671 -1.60 18.55 18.93
C ARG A 671 -1.20 17.97 20.29
N GLY A 672 -0.42 16.88 20.25
CA GLY A 672 0.05 16.20 21.47
C GLY A 672 -0.85 15.08 21.98
N LYS A 673 -2.05 14.87 21.41
CA LYS A 673 -2.95 13.78 21.79
C LYS A 673 -2.45 12.42 21.30
N TYR A 674 -1.81 12.39 20.12
CA TYR A 674 -1.41 11.14 19.46
C TYR A 674 0.11 11.07 19.24
N VAL A 675 0.67 9.88 19.40
CA VAL A 675 2.07 9.58 19.03
C VAL A 675 2.12 9.25 17.53
N ARG A 676 2.19 10.29 16.69
CA ARG A 676 2.09 10.14 15.22
C ARG A 676 3.39 9.70 14.55
N TYR A 677 4.53 10.05 15.14
CA TYR A 677 5.86 9.78 14.61
C TYR A 677 6.79 9.32 15.74
N GLN A 678 7.88 8.67 15.38
CA GLN A 678 8.93 8.38 16.35
C GLN A 678 9.58 9.68 16.81
N LEU A 679 9.48 9.99 18.11
CA LEU A 679 9.93 11.25 18.67
C LEU A 679 11.45 11.30 18.93
N ALA A 680 12.06 10.14 19.23
CA ALA A 680 13.49 10.00 19.42
C ALA A 680 13.95 8.73 18.70
N PRO A 681 14.84 8.82 17.70
CA PRO A 681 15.48 7.62 17.17
C PRO A 681 16.25 6.97 18.33
N ARG A 682 15.97 5.68 18.59
CA ARG A 682 16.74 4.89 19.56
C ARG A 682 18.17 4.77 19.05
N GLU A 683 19.15 4.69 19.94
CA GLU A 683 20.49 4.27 19.57
C GLU A 683 20.36 2.96 18.76
N ASN A 684 21.08 2.87 17.64
CA ASN A 684 21.06 1.72 16.74
C ASN A 684 19.79 1.57 15.89
N TRP A 685 19.05 2.65 15.70
CA TRP A 685 17.90 2.71 14.81
C TRP A 685 18.37 2.74 13.34
N GLY A 686 18.21 1.63 12.65
CA GLY A 686 18.54 1.52 11.22
C GLY A 686 18.39 0.10 10.71
N PRO A 687 18.46 -0.13 9.40
CA PRO A 687 18.47 -1.47 8.85
C PRO A 687 19.73 -2.18 9.35
N MET A 688 19.52 -3.28 10.09
CA MET A 688 20.62 -4.14 10.51
C MET A 688 21.33 -4.68 9.28
N SER A 689 22.67 -4.77 9.33
CA SER A 689 23.45 -5.42 8.28
C SER A 689 22.95 -6.86 8.14
N ARG A 690 22.81 -7.34 6.89
CA ARG A 690 22.38 -8.70 6.59
C ARG A 690 23.17 -9.68 7.44
N ALA A 691 22.49 -10.55 8.18
CA ALA A 691 23.06 -11.83 8.55
C ALA A 691 23.42 -12.56 7.24
N LYS A 692 24.71 -12.87 7.06
CA LYS A 692 25.20 -13.60 5.90
C LYS A 692 24.83 -15.07 6.01
#